data_bd578f564d7876efe81dd1e86b071d0f
#
_entry.id   bd578f564d7876efe81dd1e86b071d0f
#
_cell.length_a   1.000
_cell.length_b   1.000
_cell.length_c   1.000
_cell.angle_alpha   90.00
_cell.angle_beta   90.00
_cell.angle_gamma   90.00
#
_symmetry.space_group_name_H-M   'P 1'
#
loop_
_entity.id
_entity.type
_entity.pdbx_description
1 polymer ?
#
loop_
_entity_poly.entity_id
_entity_poly.type
_entity_poly.pdbx_seq_one_letter_code
_entity_poly.pdbx_strand_id
1 'polypeptide(L)'
;MIKNIEVQSFSPIERRIFEDESEKNRLVTIGARSYLVGASMEYGNCDCHVLIGRYCALGHRLVFEMGLNHDYRCVTTYPFDDMLQIDGDTLNLAKGVNRNQIVIGNDVWIGCDVMLMGGVRIGNGAVIGAGAVVAKNVPPYAVVVGNPARVIKYRFPQEIIDKLQKIKWWNWPDEKILSLLSELKDVRRFVDKFTEGVQEETRDSELTASMKELQAQGYAIYYCIADLDMPDRVWQRVFENYLRAYRHEDKTALLFGVREGQQTTAALSYMQKKLAAVGDEAPLVLTHPLEERLSVPVLRQADCLITTKAGISSEAVDHADDAGIRIAYGMDEQDMVFPPRKLLTIAFITYNRRQYLAESLPRVLAQVGNLAQVEVLVSDNASTDDTRAFVQEMQKMYKDLRYHCNEKNVGAEGNIHRAMQTSRGEYVLIAGDDDYFCDGALHVLLDTIRKNRGDALFYMAQNPTPLKVHRGAGALEYIAKLGYAMTWLTAVVMQRDLYLGVKEPQKYDDTRMPQVYLQLEILKQRAEFTIIEGQFFAEGTGNHEPAGYNFAEVFIKNYLDILTACVDIPPEQMTREKKRLMEQMIFPWCEKIKKEQLDLSLAGIFEIVRDYYGNEPYYAQVVSILKDRVLKSSDHEDSRTGESPAPL
;
A
#
# COMPACT_ATOMS: atom_id res chain seq x y z
N MET A 1 -13.48 2.84 32.00
CA MET A 1 -13.52 1.86 33.14
C MET A 1 -12.08 1.63 33.62
N ILE A 2 -11.89 1.32 34.87
CA ILE A 2 -10.57 0.99 35.44
C ILE A 2 -10.69 -0.37 36.13
N LYS A 3 -9.85 -1.32 35.75
CA LYS A 3 -9.76 -2.65 36.37
C LYS A 3 -8.36 -2.84 36.94
N ASN A 4 -8.28 -3.13 38.23
CA ASN A 4 -7.02 -3.51 38.88
C ASN A 4 -6.71 -4.98 38.62
N ILE A 5 -5.46 -5.27 38.28
CA ILE A 5 -4.97 -6.58 37.91
C ILE A 5 -3.75 -6.91 38.78
N GLU A 6 -3.82 -8.00 39.52
CA GLU A 6 -2.72 -8.50 40.31
C GLU A 6 -2.50 -10.00 40.07
N VAL A 7 -1.28 -10.36 39.72
CA VAL A 7 -0.87 -11.75 39.51
C VAL A 7 0.54 -11.93 40.05
N GLN A 8 0.64 -12.07 41.38
CA GLN A 8 1.92 -12.10 42.08
C GLN A 8 2.70 -13.41 41.95
N SER A 9 2.04 -14.52 41.59
CA SER A 9 2.72 -15.80 41.39
C SER A 9 2.89 -16.14 39.92
N PHE A 10 4.06 -16.67 39.56
CA PHE A 10 4.25 -17.26 38.25
C PHE A 10 3.69 -18.67 38.17
N SER A 11 3.15 -19.04 37.03
CA SER A 11 2.56 -20.35 36.78
C SER A 11 3.26 -21.04 35.59
N PRO A 12 3.42 -22.37 35.62
CA PRO A 12 3.94 -23.11 34.49
C PRO A 12 2.99 -23.15 33.27
N ILE A 13 1.74 -22.72 33.44
CA ILE A 13 0.73 -22.69 32.39
C ILE A 13 0.26 -21.26 32.13
N GLU A 14 -0.34 -21.04 30.96
CA GLU A 14 -1.02 -19.79 30.59
C GLU A 14 -2.13 -19.44 31.60
N ARG A 15 -2.27 -18.14 31.86
CA ARG A 15 -3.34 -17.61 32.71
C ARG A 15 -4.15 -16.57 31.96
N ARG A 16 -5.42 -16.47 32.36
CA ARG A 16 -6.42 -15.59 31.75
C ARG A 16 -7.10 -14.77 32.84
N ILE A 17 -7.25 -13.49 32.61
CA ILE A 17 -7.93 -12.56 33.51
C ILE A 17 -9.12 -12.00 32.78
N PHE A 18 -10.28 -12.05 33.40
CA PHE A 18 -11.55 -11.61 32.86
C PHE A 18 -12.03 -10.33 33.55
N GLU A 19 -12.91 -9.61 32.89
CA GLU A 19 -13.50 -8.37 33.42
C GLU A 19 -14.34 -8.68 34.68
N ASP A 20 -15.11 -9.74 34.60
CA ASP A 20 -15.98 -10.21 35.69
C ASP A 20 -16.03 -11.75 35.78
N GLU A 21 -16.82 -12.26 36.74
CA GLU A 21 -17.01 -13.70 36.94
C GLU A 21 -17.78 -14.41 35.82
N SER A 22 -18.37 -13.63 34.87
CA SER A 22 -19.08 -14.22 33.71
C SER A 22 -18.14 -14.81 32.68
N GLU A 23 -16.85 -14.50 32.74
CA GLU A 23 -15.79 -14.90 31.84
C GLU A 23 -16.03 -14.54 30.36
N LYS A 24 -16.94 -13.59 30.11
CA LYS A 24 -17.30 -13.19 28.71
C LYS A 24 -16.30 -12.28 28.07
N ASN A 25 -15.61 -11.45 28.83
CA ASN A 25 -14.62 -10.52 28.32
C ASN A 25 -13.25 -10.77 28.95
N ARG A 26 -12.34 -11.39 28.21
CA ARG A 26 -10.97 -11.64 28.63
C ARG A 26 -10.14 -10.36 28.43
N LEU A 27 -9.64 -9.81 29.52
CA LEU A 27 -8.83 -8.58 29.51
C LEU A 27 -7.35 -8.86 29.34
N VAL A 28 -6.82 -9.93 29.92
CA VAL A 28 -5.40 -10.26 29.87
C VAL A 28 -5.19 -11.76 29.65
N THR A 29 -4.25 -12.08 28.76
CA THR A 29 -3.68 -13.42 28.62
C THR A 29 -2.21 -13.35 28.98
N ILE A 30 -1.77 -14.16 29.95
CA ILE A 30 -0.40 -14.18 30.48
C ILE A 30 0.23 -15.53 30.15
N GLY A 31 1.28 -15.50 29.34
CA GLY A 31 2.03 -16.70 28.98
C GLY A 31 2.70 -17.39 30.18
N ALA A 32 3.00 -18.67 29.99
CA ALA A 32 3.63 -19.50 31.01
C ALA A 32 4.92 -18.88 31.57
N ARG A 33 5.17 -19.07 32.88
CA ARG A 33 6.36 -18.58 33.60
C ARG A 33 6.47 -17.04 33.68
N SER A 34 5.48 -16.27 33.25
CA SER A 34 5.44 -14.81 33.41
C SER A 34 4.72 -14.41 34.69
N TYR A 35 5.08 -13.24 35.25
CA TYR A 35 4.37 -12.65 36.37
C TYR A 35 4.13 -11.15 36.16
N LEU A 36 3.07 -10.66 36.79
CA LEU A 36 2.66 -9.25 36.83
C LEU A 36 2.34 -8.92 38.28
N VAL A 37 3.13 -8.06 38.93
CA VAL A 37 2.95 -7.72 40.33
C VAL A 37 1.69 -6.91 40.57
N GLY A 38 1.41 -5.94 39.68
CA GLY A 38 0.18 -5.16 39.76
C GLY A 38 0.08 -4.11 38.63
N ALA A 39 -1.11 -4.01 38.04
CA ALA A 39 -1.42 -3.03 36.97
C ALA A 39 -2.85 -2.51 37.13
N SER A 40 -3.11 -1.33 36.61
CA SER A 40 -4.45 -0.87 36.23
C SER A 40 -4.61 -0.98 34.72
N MET A 41 -5.78 -1.44 34.29
CA MET A 41 -6.19 -1.39 32.89
C MET A 41 -7.28 -0.33 32.78
N GLU A 42 -6.95 0.73 32.04
CA GLU A 42 -7.86 1.84 31.77
C GLU A 42 -8.35 1.73 30.33
N TYR A 43 -9.67 1.63 30.15
CA TYR A 43 -10.26 1.37 28.84
C TYR A 43 -11.64 2.03 28.70
N GLY A 44 -11.95 2.42 27.47
CA GLY A 44 -13.26 2.96 27.12
C GLY A 44 -14.33 1.86 26.97
N ASN A 45 -15.39 2.15 26.23
CA ASN A 45 -16.44 1.19 25.88
C ASN A 45 -16.02 0.30 24.70
N CYS A 46 -14.84 -0.29 24.76
CA CYS A 46 -14.28 -1.11 23.70
C CYS A 46 -13.79 -2.46 24.24
N ASP A 47 -13.70 -3.42 23.36
CA ASP A 47 -13.17 -4.75 23.66
C ASP A 47 -11.64 -4.70 23.65
N CYS A 48 -11.03 -4.51 24.81
CA CYS A 48 -9.60 -4.33 24.99
C CYS A 48 -8.91 -5.60 25.52
N HIS A 49 -7.61 -5.75 25.21
CA HIS A 49 -6.83 -6.91 25.64
C HIS A 49 -5.34 -6.62 25.76
N VAL A 50 -4.71 -7.21 26.77
CA VAL A 50 -3.24 -7.28 26.90
C VAL A 50 -2.78 -8.72 26.73
N LEU A 51 -1.92 -8.95 25.75
CA LEU A 51 -1.30 -10.25 25.49
C LEU A 51 0.15 -10.20 25.96
N ILE A 52 0.51 -11.08 26.92
CA ILE A 52 1.84 -11.16 27.51
C ILE A 52 2.44 -12.52 27.16
N GLY A 53 3.65 -12.51 26.61
CA GLY A 53 4.40 -13.70 26.27
C GLY A 53 4.93 -14.47 27.49
N ARG A 54 5.89 -15.36 27.26
CA ARG A 54 6.48 -16.25 28.26
C ARG A 54 7.71 -15.63 28.93
N TYR A 55 7.98 -16.03 30.16
CA TYR A 55 9.16 -15.63 30.95
C TYR A 55 9.30 -14.12 31.18
N CYS A 56 8.18 -13.39 31.23
CA CYS A 56 8.16 -11.95 31.46
C CYS A 56 8.14 -11.61 32.95
N ALA A 57 8.83 -10.52 33.31
CA ALA A 57 8.88 -9.96 34.66
C ALA A 57 8.30 -8.55 34.65
N LEU A 58 7.05 -8.39 35.08
CA LEU A 58 6.34 -7.11 35.07
C LEU A 58 6.16 -6.58 36.49
N GLY A 59 6.62 -5.37 36.74
CA GLY A 59 6.60 -4.67 38.01
C GLY A 59 5.21 -4.31 38.51
N HIS A 60 5.15 -3.39 39.44
CA HIS A 60 3.90 -2.91 40.04
C HIS A 60 3.56 -1.50 39.57
N ARG A 61 2.28 -1.11 39.76
CA ARG A 61 1.72 0.19 39.32
C ARG A 61 1.92 0.44 37.84
N LEU A 62 1.74 -0.61 37.00
CA LEU A 62 1.69 -0.45 35.56
C LEU A 62 0.33 0.09 35.15
N VAL A 63 0.28 0.85 34.08
CA VAL A 63 -0.96 1.35 33.47
C VAL A 63 -1.04 0.85 32.03
N PHE A 64 -2.09 0.12 31.70
CA PHE A 64 -2.45 -0.25 30.32
C PHE A 64 -3.61 0.63 29.89
N GLU A 65 -3.32 1.64 29.02
CA GLU A 65 -4.30 2.62 28.59
C GLU A 65 -4.75 2.36 27.16
N MET A 66 -6.04 2.06 26.96
CA MET A 66 -6.60 1.66 25.68
C MET A 66 -7.98 2.28 25.43
N GLY A 67 -8.26 2.64 24.15
CA GLY A 67 -9.61 3.03 23.75
C GLY A 67 -10.11 4.37 24.30
N LEU A 68 -9.21 5.28 24.71
CA LEU A 68 -9.55 6.58 25.30
C LEU A 68 -9.07 7.78 24.48
N ASN A 69 -8.67 7.59 23.22
CA ASN A 69 -8.13 8.65 22.38
C ASN A 69 -9.24 9.50 21.77
N HIS A 70 -8.98 10.82 21.74
CA HIS A 70 -9.79 11.78 21.02
C HIS A 70 -9.11 12.19 19.70
N ASP A 71 -9.89 12.55 18.68
CA ASP A 71 -9.33 13.07 17.43
C ASP A 71 -8.96 14.55 17.59
N TYR A 72 -7.69 14.83 17.83
CA TYR A 72 -7.16 16.18 17.97
C TYR A 72 -7.03 16.96 16.64
N ARG A 73 -7.38 16.35 15.51
CA ARG A 73 -7.38 16.99 14.18
C ARG A 73 -8.66 17.77 13.92
N CYS A 74 -9.71 17.53 14.71
CA CYS A 74 -10.94 18.29 14.66
C CYS A 74 -10.77 19.66 15.32
N VAL A 75 -11.66 20.61 15.00
CA VAL A 75 -11.70 21.94 15.65
C VAL A 75 -11.86 21.83 17.17
N THR A 76 -12.53 20.78 17.63
CA THR A 76 -12.70 20.47 19.05
C THR A 76 -12.37 19.00 19.31
N THR A 77 -11.80 18.72 20.47
CA THR A 77 -11.62 17.36 20.98
C THR A 77 -12.75 16.94 21.91
N TYR A 78 -13.75 17.80 22.15
CA TYR A 78 -14.86 17.50 23.04
C TYR A 78 -15.87 16.57 22.36
N PRO A 79 -16.25 15.45 22.99
CA PRO A 79 -17.13 14.44 22.40
C PRO A 79 -18.60 14.88 22.55
N PHE A 80 -19.04 15.86 21.78
CA PHE A 80 -20.41 16.40 21.83
C PHE A 80 -21.48 15.33 21.67
N ASP A 81 -21.24 14.36 20.78
CA ASP A 81 -22.21 13.30 20.45
C ASP A 81 -22.49 12.44 21.69
N ASP A 82 -21.44 12.03 22.39
CA ASP A 82 -21.57 11.20 23.61
C ASP A 82 -22.15 12.00 24.78
N MET A 83 -21.76 13.27 24.95
CA MET A 83 -22.12 14.09 26.11
C MET A 83 -23.51 14.70 25.98
N LEU A 84 -23.96 15.01 24.78
CA LEU A 84 -25.27 15.62 24.55
C LEU A 84 -26.32 14.64 24.07
N GLN A 85 -25.98 13.34 23.94
CA GLN A 85 -26.88 12.29 23.45
C GLN A 85 -27.58 12.64 22.13
N ILE A 86 -26.81 13.22 21.20
CA ILE A 86 -27.31 13.60 19.88
C ILE A 86 -27.38 12.33 19.05
N ASP A 87 -28.57 11.82 18.82
CA ASP A 87 -28.83 10.68 17.95
C ASP A 87 -28.54 11.05 16.48
N GLY A 88 -27.60 10.35 15.86
CA GLY A 88 -27.33 10.44 14.42
C GLY A 88 -25.91 10.11 14.03
N ASP A 89 -25.75 9.26 13.02
CA ASP A 89 -24.48 8.83 12.40
C ASP A 89 -23.63 9.96 11.79
N THR A 90 -24.05 11.21 11.93
CA THR A 90 -23.49 12.33 11.16
C THR A 90 -22.38 13.10 11.83
N LEU A 91 -22.16 12.91 13.13
CA LEU A 91 -21.29 13.77 13.91
C LEU A 91 -20.24 13.04 14.75
N ASN A 92 -19.68 11.92 14.36
CA ASN A 92 -18.55 11.31 15.08
C ASN A 92 -17.37 12.31 15.30
N LEU A 93 -17.72 13.48 15.79
CA LEU A 93 -16.79 14.54 16.16
C LEU A 93 -15.95 14.06 17.33
N ALA A 94 -14.66 14.11 17.15
CA ALA A 94 -13.69 13.79 18.19
C ALA A 94 -13.46 12.30 18.54
N LYS A 95 -14.06 11.34 17.84
CA LYS A 95 -13.70 9.93 18.06
C LYS A 95 -12.31 9.66 17.47
N GLY A 96 -11.34 9.50 18.34
CA GLY A 96 -9.96 9.16 17.94
C GLY A 96 -9.84 7.72 17.46
N VAL A 97 -8.75 7.44 16.74
CA VAL A 97 -8.39 6.06 16.35
C VAL A 97 -7.93 5.32 17.60
N ASN A 98 -8.71 4.33 18.02
CA ASN A 98 -8.41 3.52 19.18
C ASN A 98 -7.73 2.21 18.78
N ARG A 99 -6.63 1.89 19.46
CA ARG A 99 -5.95 0.60 19.38
C ARG A 99 -6.27 -0.19 20.63
N ASN A 100 -6.87 -1.36 20.45
CA ASN A 100 -7.53 -2.08 21.52
C ASN A 100 -6.72 -3.28 22.05
N GLN A 101 -5.49 -3.46 21.60
CA GLN A 101 -4.60 -4.49 22.11
C GLN A 101 -3.19 -3.96 22.39
N ILE A 102 -2.58 -4.42 23.48
CA ILE A 102 -1.16 -4.31 23.79
C ILE A 102 -0.56 -5.70 23.69
N VAL A 103 0.56 -5.86 22.99
CA VAL A 103 1.26 -7.14 22.86
C VAL A 103 2.66 -7.01 23.48
N ILE A 104 2.93 -7.82 24.50
CA ILE A 104 4.22 -7.91 25.16
C ILE A 104 4.84 -9.25 24.75
N GLY A 105 6.02 -9.22 24.12
CA GLY A 105 6.75 -10.40 23.69
C GLY A 105 7.25 -11.27 24.83
N ASN A 106 8.23 -12.10 24.57
CA ASN A 106 8.80 -13.04 25.53
C ASN A 106 10.06 -12.47 26.21
N ASP A 107 10.40 -12.93 27.42
CA ASP A 107 11.61 -12.49 28.17
C ASP A 107 11.66 -10.97 28.39
N VAL A 108 10.49 -10.30 28.52
CA VAL A 108 10.41 -8.85 28.70
C VAL A 108 10.45 -8.51 30.18
N TRP A 109 11.27 -7.49 30.51
CA TRP A 109 11.28 -6.89 31.84
C TRP A 109 10.70 -5.47 31.79
N ILE A 110 9.64 -5.24 32.58
CA ILE A 110 9.02 -3.91 32.75
C ILE A 110 9.16 -3.48 34.21
N GLY A 111 9.80 -2.32 34.42
CA GLY A 111 9.93 -1.69 35.73
C GLY A 111 8.60 -1.18 36.28
N CYS A 112 8.64 -0.59 37.47
CA CYS A 112 7.45 -0.02 38.12
C CYS A 112 7.00 1.29 37.47
N ASP A 113 5.74 1.69 37.65
CA ASP A 113 5.18 2.99 37.23
C ASP A 113 5.27 3.21 35.71
N VAL A 114 5.21 2.15 34.92
CA VAL A 114 5.26 2.23 33.44
C VAL A 114 3.85 2.32 32.90
N MET A 115 3.64 3.24 31.92
CA MET A 115 2.40 3.35 31.17
C MET A 115 2.63 2.81 29.73
N LEU A 116 1.78 1.90 29.30
CA LEU A 116 1.74 1.37 27.93
C LEU A 116 0.45 1.79 27.24
N MET A 117 0.61 2.47 26.10
CA MET A 117 -0.54 2.93 25.30
C MET A 117 -1.06 1.82 24.38
N GLY A 118 -2.36 1.84 24.08
CA GLY A 118 -3.00 0.89 23.19
C GLY A 118 -2.31 0.82 21.82
N GLY A 119 -2.19 -0.40 21.29
CA GLY A 119 -1.57 -0.68 20.00
C GLY A 119 -0.05 -0.88 20.03
N VAL A 120 0.62 -0.68 21.17
CA VAL A 120 2.07 -0.91 21.24
C VAL A 120 2.42 -2.38 21.28
N ARG A 121 3.54 -2.72 20.62
CA ARG A 121 4.20 -4.02 20.74
C ARG A 121 5.55 -3.85 21.40
N ILE A 122 5.80 -4.68 22.40
CA ILE A 122 7.09 -4.76 23.09
C ILE A 122 7.78 -6.02 22.59
N GLY A 123 8.90 -5.86 21.89
CA GLY A 123 9.66 -6.99 21.32
C GLY A 123 10.30 -7.87 22.38
N ASN A 124 10.61 -9.12 22.00
CA ASN A 124 11.22 -10.10 22.88
C ASN A 124 12.50 -9.57 23.54
N GLY A 125 12.71 -9.92 24.80
CA GLY A 125 13.90 -9.54 25.54
C GLY A 125 14.03 -8.06 25.84
N ALA A 126 13.04 -7.22 25.55
CA ALA A 126 13.09 -5.79 25.82
C ALA A 126 13.09 -5.49 27.33
N VAL A 127 13.65 -4.34 27.67
CA VAL A 127 13.68 -3.81 29.06
C VAL A 127 13.05 -2.43 29.04
N ILE A 128 11.99 -2.23 29.82
CA ILE A 128 11.34 -0.94 29.99
C ILE A 128 11.65 -0.42 31.39
N GLY A 129 12.40 0.68 31.44
CA GLY A 129 12.76 1.30 32.71
C GLY A 129 11.56 1.91 33.44
N ALA A 130 11.67 1.98 34.77
CA ALA A 130 10.60 2.51 35.63
C ALA A 130 10.21 3.94 35.23
N GLY A 131 8.91 4.26 35.32
CA GLY A 131 8.35 5.57 35.00
C GLY A 131 8.29 5.90 33.50
N ALA A 132 8.53 4.94 32.62
CA ALA A 132 8.47 5.18 31.17
C ALA A 132 7.02 5.26 30.66
N VAL A 133 6.78 6.14 29.68
CA VAL A 133 5.50 6.21 28.92
C VAL A 133 5.74 5.73 27.50
N VAL A 134 5.27 4.53 27.19
CA VAL A 134 5.52 3.83 25.93
C VAL A 134 4.34 4.01 24.97
N ALA A 135 4.51 4.87 23.97
CA ALA A 135 3.50 5.18 22.96
C ALA A 135 3.89 4.68 21.53
N LYS A 136 4.99 3.94 21.40
CA LYS A 136 5.48 3.37 20.12
C LYS A 136 6.00 1.96 20.37
N ASN A 137 6.02 1.15 19.32
CA ASN A 137 6.60 -0.19 19.39
C ASN A 137 8.06 -0.15 19.86
N VAL A 138 8.41 -1.12 20.69
CA VAL A 138 9.76 -1.30 21.24
C VAL A 138 10.43 -2.47 20.52
N PRO A 139 11.59 -2.26 19.89
CA PRO A 139 12.32 -3.34 19.20
C PRO A 139 12.76 -4.46 20.17
N PRO A 140 12.98 -5.69 19.66
CA PRO A 140 13.54 -6.78 20.47
C PRO A 140 14.86 -6.38 21.12
N TYR A 141 15.05 -6.79 22.39
CA TYR A 141 16.22 -6.53 23.21
C TYR A 141 16.62 -5.06 23.40
N ALA A 142 15.73 -4.11 23.05
CA ALA A 142 15.96 -2.70 23.33
C ALA A 142 15.78 -2.40 24.83
N VAL A 143 16.59 -1.48 25.34
CA VAL A 143 16.45 -0.86 26.66
C VAL A 143 15.84 0.51 26.48
N VAL A 144 14.66 0.73 27.04
CA VAL A 144 13.83 1.91 26.82
C VAL A 144 13.57 2.60 28.15
N VAL A 145 13.67 3.92 28.19
CA VAL A 145 13.38 4.74 29.39
C VAL A 145 12.74 6.07 29.01
N GLY A 146 12.10 6.71 29.99
CA GLY A 146 11.67 8.11 29.94
C GLY A 146 10.22 8.31 29.47
N ASN A 147 9.82 9.59 29.49
CA ASN A 147 8.53 10.09 29.01
C ASN A 147 8.76 11.29 28.06
N PRO A 148 8.51 11.15 26.75
CA PRO A 148 8.14 9.90 26.07
C PRO A 148 9.30 8.90 26.02
N ALA A 149 8.98 7.60 26.04
CA ALA A 149 9.97 6.53 26.06
C ALA A 149 10.90 6.55 24.82
N ARG A 150 12.19 6.33 25.05
CA ARG A 150 13.21 6.28 23.97
C ARG A 150 14.14 5.10 24.19
N VAL A 151 14.56 4.47 23.09
CA VAL A 151 15.62 3.47 23.12
C VAL A 151 16.94 4.15 23.46
N ILE A 152 17.56 3.76 24.57
CA ILE A 152 18.87 4.29 25.01
C ILE A 152 20.03 3.38 24.63
N LYS A 153 19.77 2.07 24.50
CA LYS A 153 20.71 1.05 24.05
C LYS A 153 19.99 -0.26 23.77
N TYR A 154 20.72 -1.22 23.24
CA TYR A 154 20.28 -2.60 23.16
C TYR A 154 21.01 -3.46 24.21
N ARG A 155 20.40 -4.56 24.67
CA ARG A 155 21.03 -5.51 25.62
C ARG A 155 22.29 -6.12 25.04
N PHE A 156 22.28 -6.39 23.73
CA PHE A 156 23.33 -7.10 23.00
C PHE A 156 23.59 -6.45 21.63
N PRO A 157 24.74 -6.74 20.98
CA PRO A 157 24.94 -6.41 19.56
C PRO A 157 23.92 -7.08 18.66
N GLN A 158 23.63 -6.48 17.49
CA GLN A 158 22.58 -6.94 16.58
C GLN A 158 22.77 -8.40 16.16
N GLU A 159 23.99 -8.84 15.89
CA GLU A 159 24.28 -10.23 15.54
C GLU A 159 23.81 -11.24 16.63
N ILE A 160 24.00 -10.88 17.89
CA ILE A 160 23.55 -11.73 19.02
C ILE A 160 22.03 -11.70 19.13
N ILE A 161 21.41 -10.53 18.92
CA ILE A 161 19.95 -10.38 18.92
C ILE A 161 19.34 -11.26 17.83
N ASP A 162 19.87 -11.22 16.60
CA ASP A 162 19.37 -12.01 15.47
C ASP A 162 19.45 -13.51 15.75
N LYS A 163 20.55 -13.97 16.38
CA LYS A 163 20.70 -15.37 16.81
C LYS A 163 19.68 -15.75 17.89
N LEU A 164 19.48 -14.91 18.91
CA LEU A 164 18.51 -15.16 19.97
C LEU A 164 17.07 -15.20 19.44
N GLN A 165 16.72 -14.30 18.51
CA GLN A 165 15.42 -14.30 17.83
C GLN A 165 15.20 -15.57 16.97
N LYS A 166 16.25 -16.17 16.42
CA LYS A 166 16.16 -17.45 15.73
C LYS A 166 16.04 -18.63 16.70
N ILE A 167 16.79 -18.63 17.80
CA ILE A 167 16.78 -19.71 18.79
C ILE A 167 15.44 -19.80 19.50
N LYS A 168 14.77 -18.70 19.83
CA LYS A 168 13.48 -18.61 20.53
C LYS A 168 13.40 -19.56 21.73
N TRP A 169 14.42 -19.49 22.62
CA TRP A 169 14.58 -20.40 23.76
C TRP A 169 13.34 -20.47 24.69
N TRP A 170 12.55 -19.41 24.73
CA TRP A 170 11.31 -19.36 25.51
C TRP A 170 10.23 -20.33 25.02
N ASN A 171 10.38 -20.92 23.82
CA ASN A 171 9.51 -21.96 23.28
C ASN A 171 9.99 -23.38 23.59
N TRP A 172 11.13 -23.53 24.27
CA TRP A 172 11.63 -24.85 24.68
C TRP A 172 10.82 -25.42 25.86
N PRO A 173 10.76 -26.77 26.00
CA PRO A 173 10.20 -27.39 27.18
C PRO A 173 10.92 -26.94 28.45
N ASP A 174 10.18 -26.82 29.53
CA ASP A 174 10.71 -26.37 30.84
C ASP A 174 11.91 -27.23 31.31
N GLU A 175 11.86 -28.58 31.12
CA GLU A 175 12.93 -29.49 31.50
C GLU A 175 14.24 -29.14 30.75
N LYS A 176 14.14 -28.79 29.46
CA LYS A 176 15.31 -28.36 28.70
C LYS A 176 15.88 -27.05 29.21
N ILE A 177 15.04 -26.06 29.51
CA ILE A 177 15.47 -24.75 30.03
C ILE A 177 16.14 -24.93 31.39
N LEU A 178 15.51 -25.71 32.29
CA LEU A 178 16.04 -25.99 33.63
C LEU A 178 17.40 -26.70 33.58
N SER A 179 17.61 -27.59 32.62
CA SER A 179 18.91 -28.25 32.41
C SER A 179 20.02 -27.34 31.90
N LEU A 180 19.68 -26.16 31.37
CA LEU A 180 20.59 -25.21 30.71
C LEU A 180 20.76 -23.90 31.50
N LEU A 181 20.35 -23.82 32.77
CA LEU A 181 20.41 -22.59 33.57
C LEU A 181 21.84 -22.02 33.70
N SER A 182 22.86 -22.85 33.62
CA SER A 182 24.27 -22.43 33.64
C SER A 182 24.68 -21.74 32.35
N GLU A 183 24.18 -22.23 31.22
CA GLU A 183 24.46 -21.69 29.90
C GLU A 183 23.77 -20.34 29.66
N LEU A 184 22.60 -20.11 30.26
CA LEU A 184 21.87 -18.84 30.14
C LEU A 184 22.63 -17.62 30.72
N LYS A 185 23.69 -17.84 31.49
CA LYS A 185 24.53 -16.77 32.08
C LYS A 185 25.51 -16.16 31.08
N ASP A 186 25.91 -16.88 30.03
CA ASP A 186 26.84 -16.45 28.99
C ASP A 186 26.14 -16.46 27.62
N VAL A 187 25.72 -15.28 27.20
CA VAL A 187 24.95 -15.14 25.97
C VAL A 187 25.75 -15.56 24.72
N ARG A 188 27.05 -15.29 24.66
CA ARG A 188 27.88 -15.63 23.49
C ARG A 188 28.00 -17.15 23.37
N ARG A 189 28.40 -17.81 24.45
CA ARG A 189 28.47 -19.27 24.50
C ARG A 189 27.13 -19.92 24.21
N PHE A 190 26.02 -19.31 24.68
CA PHE A 190 24.68 -19.79 24.45
C PHE A 190 24.30 -19.76 22.97
N VAL A 191 24.46 -18.60 22.32
CA VAL A 191 24.11 -18.47 20.89
C VAL A 191 25.02 -19.32 19.98
N ASP A 192 26.31 -19.43 20.27
CA ASP A 192 27.23 -20.26 19.50
C ASP A 192 26.85 -21.76 19.61
N LYS A 193 26.40 -22.20 20.77
CA LYS A 193 25.97 -23.60 21.00
C LYS A 193 24.65 -23.94 20.31
N PHE A 194 23.71 -23.02 20.23
CA PHE A 194 22.31 -23.34 19.85
C PHE A 194 21.87 -22.77 18.50
N THR A 195 22.65 -21.90 17.85
CA THR A 195 22.28 -21.36 16.54
C THR A 195 22.39 -22.40 15.42
N GLU A 196 23.41 -23.27 15.44
CA GLU A 196 23.63 -24.28 14.40
C GLU A 196 22.58 -25.41 14.40
N GLY A 197 21.83 -25.58 15.50
CA GLY A 197 20.77 -26.59 15.64
C GLY A 197 19.37 -26.09 15.27
N VAL A 198 19.22 -24.82 14.91
CA VAL A 198 17.93 -24.27 14.52
C VAL A 198 17.67 -24.64 13.05
N GLN A 199 16.92 -25.70 12.83
CA GLN A 199 16.39 -26.00 11.51
C GLN A 199 15.24 -25.02 11.23
N GLU A 200 15.39 -24.16 10.22
CA GLU A 200 14.23 -23.45 9.66
C GLU A 200 13.26 -24.50 9.11
N GLU A 201 12.00 -24.39 9.53
CA GLU A 201 10.93 -25.22 9.01
C GLU A 201 10.73 -24.86 7.52
N THR A 202 11.31 -25.69 6.63
CA THR A 202 11.28 -25.46 5.17
C THR A 202 10.21 -26.27 4.46
N ARG A 203 9.42 -27.07 5.19
CA ARG A 203 8.39 -27.89 4.56
C ARG A 203 7.29 -27.02 3.97
N ASP A 204 7.28 -26.93 2.64
CA ASP A 204 6.12 -26.45 1.90
C ASP A 204 4.97 -27.44 2.18
N SER A 205 4.02 -27.00 3.00
CA SER A 205 2.79 -27.73 3.22
C SER A 205 1.86 -27.53 2.01
N GLU A 206 0.89 -28.43 1.83
CA GLU A 206 -0.18 -28.27 0.84
C GLU A 206 -0.88 -26.91 0.98
N LEU A 207 -1.05 -26.44 2.22
CA LEU A 207 -1.59 -25.12 2.53
C LEU A 207 -0.72 -23.98 1.99
N THR A 208 0.61 -24.06 2.18
CA THR A 208 1.55 -23.05 1.66
C THR A 208 1.49 -22.98 0.14
N ALA A 209 1.39 -24.12 -0.54
CA ALA A 209 1.22 -24.18 -1.99
C ALA A 209 -0.08 -23.51 -2.44
N SER A 210 -1.19 -23.84 -1.77
CA SER A 210 -2.51 -23.21 -2.05
C SER A 210 -2.50 -21.69 -1.82
N MET A 211 -1.82 -21.20 -0.77
CA MET A 211 -1.68 -19.77 -0.53
C MET A 211 -0.85 -19.06 -1.62
N LYS A 212 0.24 -19.70 -2.09
CA LYS A 212 1.03 -19.17 -3.23
C LYS A 212 0.20 -19.10 -4.51
N GLU A 213 -0.65 -20.08 -4.76
CA GLU A 213 -1.57 -20.07 -5.90
C GLU A 213 -2.59 -18.94 -5.80
N LEU A 214 -3.19 -18.71 -4.64
CA LEU A 214 -4.09 -17.57 -4.41
C LEU A 214 -3.37 -16.25 -4.63
N GLN A 215 -2.14 -16.08 -4.14
CA GLN A 215 -1.34 -14.87 -4.38
C GLN A 215 -1.04 -14.67 -5.88
N ALA A 216 -0.73 -15.74 -6.61
CA ALA A 216 -0.53 -15.67 -8.06
C ALA A 216 -1.80 -15.25 -8.81
N GLN A 217 -2.98 -15.54 -8.27
CA GLN A 217 -4.28 -15.07 -8.76
C GLN A 217 -4.63 -13.64 -8.30
N GLY A 218 -3.76 -13.00 -7.51
CA GLY A 218 -3.92 -11.62 -7.03
C GLY A 218 -4.70 -11.49 -5.72
N TYR A 219 -4.88 -12.57 -4.96
CA TYR A 219 -5.53 -12.51 -3.65
C TYR A 219 -4.61 -11.92 -2.59
N ALA A 220 -5.16 -11.05 -1.74
CA ALA A 220 -4.54 -10.64 -0.49
C ALA A 220 -5.03 -11.55 0.65
N ILE A 221 -4.09 -12.13 1.41
CA ILE A 221 -4.38 -13.17 2.41
C ILE A 221 -4.30 -12.60 3.82
N TYR A 222 -5.42 -12.64 4.53
CA TYR A 222 -5.52 -12.33 5.95
C TYR A 222 -5.50 -13.64 6.75
N TYR A 223 -4.55 -13.78 7.67
CA TYR A 223 -4.44 -14.96 8.51
C TYR A 223 -4.90 -14.64 9.94
N CYS A 224 -5.82 -15.42 10.48
CA CYS A 224 -6.36 -15.25 11.83
C CYS A 224 -6.36 -16.57 12.57
N ILE A 225 -5.86 -16.59 13.80
CA ILE A 225 -5.95 -17.78 14.67
C ILE A 225 -7.26 -17.70 15.45
N ALA A 226 -8.17 -18.63 15.18
CA ALA A 226 -9.48 -18.65 15.80
C ALA A 226 -9.46 -19.45 17.13
N ASP A 227 -9.79 -18.77 18.24
CA ASP A 227 -10.03 -19.38 19.54
C ASP A 227 -11.53 -19.67 19.67
N LEU A 228 -11.99 -20.81 19.10
CA LEU A 228 -13.42 -21.12 18.95
C LEU A 228 -14.12 -21.45 20.26
N ASP A 229 -13.38 -21.95 21.25
CA ASP A 229 -13.96 -22.38 22.52
C ASP A 229 -14.13 -21.24 23.54
N MET A 230 -13.61 -20.05 23.21
CA MET A 230 -13.67 -18.91 24.11
C MET A 230 -14.94 -18.09 23.98
N PRO A 231 -15.54 -17.67 25.10
CA PRO A 231 -16.80 -16.92 25.11
C PRO A 231 -16.67 -15.50 24.51
N ASP A 232 -15.48 -14.91 24.46
CA ASP A 232 -15.23 -13.58 23.90
C ASP A 232 -15.38 -13.49 22.36
N ARG A 233 -15.34 -14.64 21.69
CA ARG A 233 -15.66 -14.80 20.25
C ARG A 233 -15.04 -13.73 19.32
N VAL A 234 -13.80 -13.31 19.58
CA VAL A 234 -13.11 -12.33 18.71
C VAL A 234 -13.09 -12.80 17.25
N TRP A 235 -12.91 -14.10 16.99
CA TRP A 235 -12.95 -14.70 15.67
C TRP A 235 -14.26 -14.39 14.92
N GLN A 236 -15.41 -14.42 15.64
CA GLN A 236 -16.71 -14.15 15.04
C GLN A 236 -16.82 -12.70 14.56
N ARG A 237 -16.35 -11.74 15.38
CA ARG A 237 -16.29 -10.33 15.01
C ARG A 237 -15.36 -10.11 13.81
N VAL A 238 -14.17 -10.72 13.81
CA VAL A 238 -13.24 -10.68 12.67
C VAL A 238 -13.93 -11.18 11.41
N PHE A 239 -14.60 -12.32 11.48
CA PHE A 239 -15.33 -12.91 10.36
C PHE A 239 -16.47 -12.01 9.85
N GLU A 240 -17.33 -11.49 10.74
CA GLU A 240 -18.43 -10.62 10.34
C GLU A 240 -17.94 -9.29 9.75
N ASN A 241 -16.88 -8.70 10.32
CA ASN A 241 -16.26 -7.50 9.79
C ASN A 241 -15.65 -7.73 8.40
N TYR A 242 -15.06 -8.90 8.18
CA TYR A 242 -14.52 -9.29 6.88
C TYR A 242 -15.64 -9.38 5.82
N LEU A 243 -16.78 -10.02 6.16
CA LEU A 243 -17.94 -10.10 5.27
C LEU A 243 -18.58 -8.73 4.96
N ARG A 244 -18.43 -7.75 5.87
CA ARG A 244 -18.89 -6.37 5.62
C ARG A 244 -17.91 -5.60 4.74
N ALA A 245 -16.61 -5.83 4.93
CA ALA A 245 -15.54 -5.09 4.26
C ALA A 245 -15.35 -5.49 2.80
N TYR A 246 -15.54 -6.79 2.47
CA TYR A 246 -15.15 -7.34 1.17
C TYR A 246 -16.25 -8.16 0.49
N ARG A 247 -16.09 -8.30 -0.84
CA ARG A 247 -16.89 -9.16 -1.72
C ARG A 247 -15.96 -10.07 -2.52
N HIS A 248 -16.51 -11.02 -3.26
CA HIS A 248 -15.76 -11.98 -4.09
C HIS A 248 -14.79 -11.27 -5.06
N GLU A 249 -15.23 -10.19 -5.67
CA GLU A 249 -14.44 -9.39 -6.62
C GLU A 249 -13.21 -8.70 -6.01
N ASP A 250 -13.19 -8.52 -4.67
CA ASP A 250 -12.08 -7.85 -3.98
C ASP A 250 -10.80 -8.69 -3.91
N LYS A 251 -10.87 -9.96 -4.34
CA LYS A 251 -9.74 -10.89 -4.31
C LYS A 251 -8.99 -10.89 -2.98
N THR A 252 -9.75 -11.04 -1.91
CA THR A 252 -9.23 -11.23 -0.57
C THR A 252 -9.57 -12.63 -0.08
N ALA A 253 -8.73 -13.19 0.78
CA ALA A 253 -8.97 -14.47 1.46
C ALA A 253 -8.75 -14.30 2.97
N LEU A 254 -9.73 -14.70 3.76
CA LEU A 254 -9.58 -14.81 5.21
C LEU A 254 -9.33 -16.27 5.57
N LEU A 255 -8.14 -16.57 6.05
CA LEU A 255 -7.71 -17.91 6.43
C LEU A 255 -7.71 -18.04 7.95
N PHE A 256 -8.53 -18.93 8.47
CA PHE A 256 -8.57 -19.26 9.88
C PHE A 256 -7.74 -20.50 10.20
N GLY A 257 -6.74 -20.34 11.08
CA GLY A 257 -6.11 -21.44 11.80
C GLY A 257 -7.01 -21.85 12.97
N VAL A 258 -7.51 -23.08 12.96
CA VAL A 258 -8.51 -23.58 13.91
C VAL A 258 -7.92 -24.73 14.72
N ARG A 259 -7.95 -24.62 16.06
CA ARG A 259 -7.76 -25.79 16.93
C ARG A 259 -9.07 -26.52 17.08
N GLU A 260 -9.04 -27.84 16.91
CA GLU A 260 -10.21 -28.66 17.18
C GLU A 260 -10.61 -28.59 18.65
N GLY A 261 -11.90 -28.37 18.90
CA GLY A 261 -12.46 -28.24 20.22
C GLY A 261 -13.98 -28.46 20.19
N GLN A 262 -14.63 -28.31 21.36
CA GLN A 262 -16.05 -28.56 21.52
C GLN A 262 -16.96 -27.66 20.64
N GLN A 263 -16.52 -26.44 20.36
CA GLN A 263 -17.29 -25.44 19.59
C GLN A 263 -16.98 -25.44 18.09
N THR A 264 -16.04 -26.24 17.61
CA THR A 264 -15.57 -26.20 16.21
C THR A 264 -16.71 -26.41 15.23
N THR A 265 -17.53 -27.45 15.39
CA THR A 265 -18.66 -27.76 14.52
C THR A 265 -19.69 -26.62 14.50
N ALA A 266 -20.00 -26.06 15.66
CA ALA A 266 -20.97 -24.95 15.76
C ALA A 266 -20.43 -23.67 15.08
N ALA A 267 -19.15 -23.37 15.21
CA ALA A 267 -18.50 -22.24 14.58
C ALA A 267 -18.45 -22.38 13.07
N LEU A 268 -18.09 -23.54 12.53
CA LEU A 268 -18.08 -23.81 11.10
C LEU A 268 -19.48 -23.72 10.51
N SER A 269 -20.49 -24.28 11.19
CA SER A 269 -21.91 -24.16 10.77
C SER A 269 -22.38 -22.70 10.76
N TYR A 270 -21.97 -21.91 11.74
CA TYR A 270 -22.24 -20.46 11.78
C TYR A 270 -21.63 -19.74 10.58
N MET A 271 -20.32 -19.99 10.28
CA MET A 271 -19.65 -19.39 9.14
C MET A 271 -20.34 -19.76 7.82
N GLN A 272 -20.66 -21.04 7.61
CA GLN A 272 -21.37 -21.52 6.43
C GLN A 272 -22.72 -20.84 6.24
N LYS A 273 -23.51 -20.72 7.32
CA LYS A 273 -24.82 -20.04 7.27
C LYS A 273 -24.68 -18.56 6.87
N LYS A 274 -23.71 -17.87 7.40
CA LYS A 274 -23.45 -16.45 7.07
C LYS A 274 -22.98 -16.26 5.63
N LEU A 275 -22.06 -17.12 5.15
CA LEU A 275 -21.60 -17.11 3.76
C LEU A 275 -22.76 -17.38 2.79
N ALA A 276 -23.59 -18.37 3.08
CA ALA A 276 -24.78 -18.66 2.28
C ALA A 276 -25.78 -17.49 2.21
N ALA A 277 -25.86 -16.69 3.28
CA ALA A 277 -26.72 -15.50 3.29
C ALA A 277 -26.18 -14.34 2.42
N VAL A 278 -24.87 -14.28 2.17
CA VAL A 278 -24.24 -13.33 1.24
C VAL A 278 -24.35 -13.84 -0.20
N GLY A 279 -24.40 -15.16 -0.40
CA GLY A 279 -24.53 -15.79 -1.72
C GLY A 279 -23.25 -15.74 -2.56
N ASP A 280 -23.39 -15.60 -3.87
CA ASP A 280 -22.28 -15.65 -4.84
C ASP A 280 -21.29 -14.47 -4.70
N GLU A 281 -21.68 -13.41 -4.03
CA GLU A 281 -20.81 -12.26 -3.75
C GLU A 281 -19.90 -12.47 -2.52
N ALA A 282 -20.01 -13.59 -1.82
CA ALA A 282 -19.25 -13.83 -0.60
C ALA A 282 -17.72 -13.84 -0.90
N PRO A 283 -16.91 -13.14 -0.09
CA PRO A 283 -15.47 -13.21 -0.21
C PRO A 283 -14.95 -14.58 0.23
N LEU A 284 -13.74 -14.95 -0.19
CA LEU A 284 -13.17 -16.26 0.11
C LEU A 284 -12.82 -16.39 1.60
N VAL A 285 -13.34 -17.43 2.24
CA VAL A 285 -13.02 -17.79 3.62
C VAL A 285 -12.57 -19.25 3.66
N LEU A 286 -11.42 -19.49 4.25
CA LEU A 286 -10.79 -20.79 4.36
C LEU A 286 -10.52 -21.12 5.82
N THR A 287 -10.51 -22.40 6.16
CA THR A 287 -10.13 -22.91 7.47
C THR A 287 -9.13 -24.04 7.32
N HIS A 288 -8.17 -24.12 8.23
CA HIS A 288 -7.25 -25.24 8.30
C HIS A 288 -7.01 -25.65 9.76
N PRO A 289 -6.75 -26.94 10.04
CA PRO A 289 -6.39 -27.38 11.38
C PRO A 289 -5.06 -26.74 11.79
N LEU A 290 -5.03 -26.22 13.01
CA LEU A 290 -3.82 -25.63 13.59
C LEU A 290 -3.09 -26.74 14.38
N GLU A 291 -1.88 -27.06 13.94
CA GLU A 291 -1.00 -27.99 14.67
C GLU A 291 -0.53 -27.40 16.00
N GLU A 292 0.16 -28.20 16.82
CA GLU A 292 0.70 -27.76 18.13
C GLU A 292 1.65 -26.57 18.02
N ARG A 293 2.34 -26.45 16.87
CA ARG A 293 3.21 -25.32 16.54
C ARG A 293 2.71 -24.60 15.31
N LEU A 294 2.87 -23.30 15.34
CA LEU A 294 2.53 -22.45 14.21
C LEU A 294 3.53 -22.66 13.06
N SER A 295 3.02 -22.90 11.85
CA SER A 295 3.88 -23.03 10.67
C SER A 295 4.35 -21.64 10.21
N VAL A 296 5.66 -21.38 10.34
CA VAL A 296 6.29 -20.14 9.86
C VAL A 296 6.16 -19.96 8.34
N PRO A 297 6.31 -21.01 7.50
CA PRO A 297 6.06 -20.92 6.07
C PRO A 297 4.64 -20.43 5.72
N VAL A 298 3.62 -20.86 6.46
CA VAL A 298 2.23 -20.40 6.26
C VAL A 298 2.12 -18.91 6.55
N LEU A 299 2.67 -18.45 7.67
CA LEU A 299 2.65 -17.03 8.01
C LEU A 299 3.36 -16.15 6.98
N ARG A 300 4.48 -16.61 6.44
CA ARG A 300 5.23 -15.88 5.40
C ARG A 300 4.45 -15.67 4.09
N GLN A 301 3.40 -16.45 3.86
CA GLN A 301 2.51 -16.29 2.71
C GLN A 301 1.31 -15.37 3.02
N ALA A 302 1.12 -14.91 4.25
CA ALA A 302 0.05 -13.99 4.59
C ALA A 302 0.47 -12.53 4.34
N ASP A 303 -0.45 -11.69 3.88
CA ASP A 303 -0.25 -10.24 3.79
C ASP A 303 -0.52 -9.55 5.13
N CYS A 304 -1.35 -10.16 5.97
CA CYS A 304 -1.69 -9.64 7.28
C CYS A 304 -1.99 -10.76 8.28
N LEU A 305 -1.35 -10.68 9.46
CA LEU A 305 -1.76 -11.45 10.63
C LEU A 305 -2.82 -10.65 11.41
N ILE A 306 -3.95 -11.28 11.72
CA ILE A 306 -4.95 -10.72 12.62
C ILE A 306 -4.83 -11.43 13.97
N THR A 307 -4.49 -10.68 15.01
CA THR A 307 -4.37 -11.23 16.36
C THR A 307 -5.73 -11.40 17.04
N THR A 308 -5.79 -12.34 17.97
CA THR A 308 -6.93 -12.53 18.87
C THR A 308 -6.45 -12.46 20.33
N LYS A 309 -7.31 -12.80 21.28
CA LYS A 309 -6.98 -12.90 22.69
C LYS A 309 -6.30 -14.24 23.04
N ALA A 310 -6.15 -15.17 22.08
CA ALA A 310 -5.50 -16.46 22.27
C ALA A 310 -4.00 -16.31 22.55
N GLY A 311 -3.47 -17.07 23.49
CA GLY A 311 -2.05 -17.01 23.85
C GLY A 311 -1.10 -17.33 22.69
N ILE A 312 -1.50 -18.24 21.79
CA ILE A 312 -0.75 -18.58 20.58
C ILE A 312 -0.58 -17.36 19.64
N SER A 313 -1.44 -16.33 19.74
CA SER A 313 -1.24 -15.09 18.98
C SER A 313 0.08 -14.39 19.33
N SER A 314 0.65 -14.61 20.54
CA SER A 314 1.98 -14.09 20.88
C SER A 314 3.09 -14.72 20.02
N GLU A 315 3.04 -16.03 19.81
CA GLU A 315 3.97 -16.75 18.92
C GLU A 315 3.77 -16.32 17.46
N ALA A 316 2.52 -16.15 17.05
CA ALA A 316 2.20 -15.69 15.69
C ALA A 316 2.72 -14.28 15.42
N VAL A 317 2.60 -13.37 16.38
CA VAL A 317 3.14 -11.99 16.29
C VAL A 317 4.67 -12.02 16.15
N ASP A 318 5.35 -12.86 16.94
CA ASP A 318 6.79 -13.01 16.87
C ASP A 318 7.28 -13.48 15.49
N HIS A 319 6.58 -14.44 14.89
CA HIS A 319 6.89 -14.92 13.54
C HIS A 319 6.51 -13.92 12.45
N ALA A 320 5.41 -13.18 12.62
CA ALA A 320 4.98 -12.17 11.66
C ALA A 320 5.92 -10.95 11.66
N ASP A 321 6.41 -10.53 12.81
CA ASP A 321 7.43 -9.46 12.91
C ASP A 321 8.74 -9.88 12.21
N ASP A 322 9.21 -11.12 12.40
CA ASP A 322 10.40 -11.66 11.71
C ASP A 322 10.21 -11.70 10.18
N ALA A 323 9.00 -11.97 9.72
CA ALA A 323 8.65 -12.03 8.30
C ALA A 323 8.29 -10.67 7.68
N GLY A 324 8.22 -9.60 8.49
CA GLY A 324 7.83 -8.25 8.03
C GLY A 324 6.36 -8.14 7.61
N ILE A 325 5.48 -9.01 8.13
CA ILE A 325 4.06 -9.08 7.79
C ILE A 325 3.30 -8.02 8.58
N ARG A 326 2.30 -7.41 7.96
CA ARG A 326 1.39 -6.51 8.67
C ARG A 326 0.69 -7.24 9.80
N ILE A 327 0.61 -6.62 10.99
CA ILE A 327 -0.14 -7.13 12.13
C ILE A 327 -1.31 -6.19 12.39
N ALA A 328 -2.52 -6.74 12.41
CA ALA A 328 -3.75 -6.07 12.80
C ALA A 328 -4.31 -6.71 14.08
N TYR A 329 -4.98 -5.94 14.91
CA TYR A 329 -5.58 -6.44 16.13
C TYR A 329 -7.07 -6.71 15.90
N GLY A 330 -7.50 -7.96 16.09
CA GLY A 330 -8.89 -8.36 15.84
C GLY A 330 -9.93 -7.63 16.70
N MET A 331 -9.49 -6.95 17.78
CA MET A 331 -10.31 -6.09 18.64
C MET A 331 -10.42 -4.65 18.14
N ASP A 332 -9.61 -4.24 17.16
CA ASP A 332 -9.66 -2.90 16.59
C ASP A 332 -10.92 -2.67 15.74
N GLU A 333 -11.17 -1.42 15.36
CA GLU A 333 -12.27 -1.06 14.46
C GLU A 333 -12.08 -1.72 13.09
N GLN A 334 -13.20 -1.96 12.40
CA GLN A 334 -13.23 -2.70 11.13
C GLN A 334 -12.21 -2.19 10.12
N ASP A 335 -12.17 -0.87 9.88
CA ASP A 335 -11.33 -0.24 8.86
C ASP A 335 -9.82 -0.34 9.17
N MET A 336 -9.48 -0.61 10.42
CA MET A 336 -8.10 -0.82 10.85
C MET A 336 -7.66 -2.27 10.65
N VAL A 337 -8.57 -3.22 10.85
CA VAL A 337 -8.32 -4.65 10.63
C VAL A 337 -8.37 -4.94 9.12
N PHE A 338 -9.43 -4.51 8.47
CA PHE A 338 -9.71 -4.67 7.05
C PHE A 338 -9.80 -3.30 6.38
N PRO A 339 -8.67 -2.68 6.04
CA PRO A 339 -8.71 -1.39 5.37
C PRO A 339 -9.49 -1.53 4.06
N PRO A 340 -10.32 -0.55 3.72
CA PRO A 340 -11.03 -0.54 2.47
C PRO A 340 -10.05 -0.70 1.30
N ARG A 341 -10.48 -1.40 0.24
CA ARG A 341 -9.70 -1.55 -0.99
C ARG A 341 -9.20 -0.17 -1.41
N LYS A 342 -7.93 -0.06 -1.76
CA LYS A 342 -7.40 1.19 -2.30
C LYS A 342 -8.15 1.50 -3.61
N LEU A 343 -8.80 2.65 -3.65
CA LEU A 343 -9.50 3.10 -4.86
C LEU A 343 -8.51 3.51 -5.93
N LEU A 344 -7.44 4.19 -5.54
CA LEU A 344 -6.42 4.72 -6.44
C LEU A 344 -5.03 4.40 -5.94
N THR A 345 -4.16 3.88 -6.81
CA THR A 345 -2.70 3.92 -6.64
C THR A 345 -2.12 5.02 -7.49
N ILE A 346 -1.32 5.90 -6.88
CA ILE A 346 -0.44 6.83 -7.60
C ILE A 346 0.95 6.21 -7.56
N ALA A 347 1.41 5.72 -8.71
CA ALA A 347 2.67 5.00 -8.83
C ALA A 347 3.71 5.87 -9.56
N PHE A 348 4.67 6.39 -8.82
CA PHE A 348 5.83 7.09 -9.38
C PHE A 348 6.78 6.08 -9.99
N ILE A 349 7.16 6.28 -11.25
CA ILE A 349 8.24 5.55 -11.91
C ILE A 349 9.49 6.42 -11.91
N THR A 350 10.63 5.88 -11.46
CA THR A 350 11.89 6.64 -11.37
C THR A 350 13.12 5.79 -11.67
N TYR A 351 14.19 6.44 -12.17
CA TYR A 351 15.52 5.83 -12.35
C TYR A 351 16.60 6.92 -12.34
N ASN A 352 17.43 6.96 -11.28
CA ASN A 352 18.50 7.94 -11.10
C ASN A 352 18.03 9.41 -11.23
N ARG A 353 16.82 9.71 -10.72
CA ARG A 353 16.18 11.03 -10.83
C ARG A 353 15.69 11.54 -9.47
N ARG A 354 16.45 11.26 -8.41
CA ARG A 354 16.15 11.65 -7.03
C ARG A 354 15.75 13.13 -6.89
N GLN A 355 16.38 14.02 -7.64
CA GLN A 355 16.12 15.45 -7.59
C GLN A 355 14.68 15.83 -7.98
N TYR A 356 14.12 15.19 -9.02
CA TYR A 356 12.75 15.43 -9.46
C TYR A 356 11.74 14.78 -8.52
N LEU A 357 12.01 13.53 -8.11
CA LEU A 357 11.17 12.83 -7.15
C LEU A 357 11.09 13.56 -5.81
N ALA A 358 12.16 14.28 -5.40
CA ALA A 358 12.18 15.06 -4.16
C ALA A 358 11.24 16.27 -4.18
N GLU A 359 10.83 16.72 -5.35
CA GLU A 359 9.85 17.81 -5.50
C GLU A 359 8.42 17.28 -5.73
N SER A 360 8.25 16.24 -6.56
CA SER A 360 6.94 15.71 -6.93
C SER A 360 6.29 14.87 -5.82
N LEU A 361 7.03 13.93 -5.22
CA LEU A 361 6.50 13.01 -4.22
C LEU A 361 5.93 13.69 -2.97
N PRO A 362 6.59 14.68 -2.34
CA PRO A 362 6.03 15.38 -1.19
C PRO A 362 4.72 16.12 -1.49
N ARG A 363 4.56 16.68 -2.69
CA ARG A 363 3.33 17.37 -3.12
C ARG A 363 2.14 16.41 -3.19
N VAL A 364 2.35 15.20 -3.70
CA VAL A 364 1.32 14.15 -3.71
C VAL A 364 1.02 13.67 -2.30
N LEU A 365 2.04 13.37 -1.50
CA LEU A 365 1.88 12.90 -0.12
C LEU A 365 1.14 13.90 0.76
N ALA A 366 1.38 15.20 0.57
CA ALA A 366 0.66 16.26 1.28
C ALA A 366 -0.83 16.27 0.94
N GLN A 367 -1.21 16.05 -0.33
CA GLN A 367 -2.62 15.98 -0.76
C GLN A 367 -3.30 14.67 -0.35
N VAL A 368 -2.55 13.55 -0.38
CA VAL A 368 -3.06 12.24 0.05
C VAL A 368 -3.32 12.23 1.56
N GLY A 369 -2.41 12.80 2.36
CA GLY A 369 -2.58 12.92 3.81
C GLY A 369 -3.02 11.58 4.45
N ASN A 370 -4.23 11.60 5.04
CA ASN A 370 -4.84 10.42 5.68
C ASN A 370 -5.92 9.74 4.81
N LEU A 371 -5.93 9.95 3.49
CA LEU A 371 -6.91 9.33 2.59
C LEU A 371 -6.64 7.81 2.50
N ALA A 372 -7.31 7.04 3.35
CA ALA A 372 -7.14 5.59 3.44
C ALA A 372 -7.36 4.85 2.11
N GLN A 373 -8.11 5.46 1.18
CA GLN A 373 -8.41 4.88 -0.13
C GLN A 373 -7.33 5.12 -1.19
N VAL A 374 -6.28 5.89 -0.88
CA VAL A 374 -5.18 6.16 -1.82
C VAL A 374 -3.92 5.44 -1.36
N GLU A 375 -3.25 4.79 -2.30
CA GLU A 375 -1.92 4.24 -2.16
C GLU A 375 -0.93 5.13 -2.92
N VAL A 376 0.23 5.40 -2.35
CA VAL A 376 1.35 6.00 -3.07
C VAL A 376 2.46 4.95 -3.14
N LEU A 377 2.88 4.64 -4.37
CA LEU A 377 3.92 3.67 -4.67
C LEU A 377 5.08 4.38 -5.40
N VAL A 378 6.30 4.14 -4.99
CA VAL A 378 7.49 4.47 -5.80
C VAL A 378 8.04 3.18 -6.40
N SER A 379 8.02 3.07 -7.71
CA SER A 379 8.61 1.99 -8.50
C SER A 379 9.96 2.43 -9.03
N ASP A 380 11.01 2.02 -8.33
CA ASP A 380 12.40 2.37 -8.63
C ASP A 380 13.02 1.33 -9.57
N ASN A 381 13.49 1.79 -10.71
CA ASN A 381 14.07 0.93 -11.75
C ASN A 381 15.55 0.57 -11.49
N ALA A 382 15.88 0.18 -10.25
CA ALA A 382 17.25 -0.11 -9.79
C ALA A 382 18.17 1.13 -9.84
N SER A 383 17.74 2.25 -9.28
CA SER A 383 18.55 3.47 -9.17
C SER A 383 19.84 3.22 -8.37
N THR A 384 20.90 3.88 -8.80
CA THR A 384 22.25 3.85 -8.17
C THR A 384 22.57 5.14 -7.43
N ASP A 385 21.71 6.15 -7.53
CA ASP A 385 21.79 7.40 -6.77
C ASP A 385 21.11 7.29 -5.39
N ASP A 386 20.93 8.41 -4.69
CA ASP A 386 20.32 8.48 -3.36
C ASP A 386 18.81 8.30 -3.35
N THR A 387 18.16 7.86 -4.45
CA THR A 387 16.70 7.68 -4.55
C THR A 387 16.16 6.78 -3.43
N ARG A 388 16.79 5.62 -3.20
CA ARG A 388 16.39 4.68 -2.14
C ARG A 388 16.43 5.32 -0.76
N ALA A 389 17.53 6.00 -0.43
CA ALA A 389 17.72 6.65 0.87
C ALA A 389 16.66 7.74 1.09
N PHE A 390 16.38 8.54 0.07
CA PHE A 390 15.34 9.56 0.10
C PHE A 390 13.94 8.97 0.37
N VAL A 391 13.54 7.93 -0.36
CA VAL A 391 12.23 7.31 -0.17
C VAL A 391 12.10 6.68 1.21
N GLN A 392 13.16 6.04 1.72
CA GLN A 392 13.17 5.50 3.09
C GLN A 392 13.01 6.59 4.16
N GLU A 393 13.56 7.78 3.93
CA GLU A 393 13.33 8.93 4.83
C GLU A 393 11.87 9.40 4.77
N MET A 394 11.28 9.47 3.58
CA MET A 394 9.86 9.80 3.41
C MET A 394 8.95 8.76 4.07
N GLN A 395 9.29 7.47 4.03
CA GLN A 395 8.53 6.40 4.70
C GLN A 395 8.48 6.54 6.23
N LYS A 396 9.45 7.20 6.84
CA LYS A 396 9.40 7.51 8.30
C LYS A 396 8.27 8.47 8.65
N MET A 397 7.95 9.40 7.75
CA MET A 397 6.87 10.38 7.90
C MET A 397 5.53 9.85 7.39
N TYR A 398 5.54 9.09 6.30
CA TYR A 398 4.37 8.59 5.59
C TYR A 398 4.39 7.05 5.57
N LYS A 399 3.84 6.42 6.60
CA LYS A 399 3.91 4.96 6.80
C LYS A 399 3.27 4.13 5.69
N ASP A 400 2.29 4.70 4.97
CA ASP A 400 1.59 4.02 3.87
C ASP A 400 2.27 4.22 2.51
N LEU A 401 3.40 4.95 2.46
CA LEU A 401 4.23 5.06 1.26
C LEU A 401 4.92 3.73 0.99
N ARG A 402 4.62 3.14 -0.17
CA ARG A 402 5.26 1.90 -0.61
C ARG A 402 6.47 2.19 -1.50
N TYR A 403 7.48 1.36 -1.36
CA TYR A 403 8.68 1.39 -2.21
C TYR A 403 8.93 0.00 -2.78
N HIS A 404 9.03 -0.07 -4.10
CA HIS A 404 9.43 -1.25 -4.84
C HIS A 404 10.67 -0.92 -5.65
N CYS A 405 11.72 -1.72 -5.55
CA CYS A 405 12.94 -1.57 -6.33
C CYS A 405 13.12 -2.80 -7.22
N ASN A 406 13.27 -2.60 -8.51
CA ASN A 406 13.58 -3.68 -9.44
C ASN A 406 14.97 -4.26 -9.15
N GLU A 407 15.20 -5.52 -9.47
CA GLU A 407 16.52 -6.17 -9.32
C GLU A 407 17.56 -5.58 -10.28
N LYS A 408 17.10 -5.12 -11.44
CA LYS A 408 17.91 -4.46 -12.48
C LYS A 408 17.06 -3.44 -13.24
N ASN A 409 17.71 -2.54 -13.96
CA ASN A 409 17.01 -1.63 -14.88
C ASN A 409 16.35 -2.43 -16.01
N VAL A 410 15.02 -2.35 -16.11
CA VAL A 410 14.18 -3.05 -17.10
C VAL A 410 13.63 -2.12 -18.20
N GLY A 411 14.16 -0.89 -18.30
CA GLY A 411 13.63 0.18 -19.17
C GLY A 411 12.45 0.90 -18.51
N ALA A 412 12.07 2.04 -19.11
CA ALA A 412 10.94 2.83 -18.62
C ALA A 412 9.62 2.06 -18.76
N GLU A 413 9.42 1.42 -19.90
CA GLU A 413 8.24 0.63 -20.25
C GLU A 413 8.09 -0.58 -19.32
N GLY A 414 9.17 -1.32 -19.08
CA GLY A 414 9.21 -2.42 -18.13
C GLY A 414 8.87 -1.96 -16.70
N ASN A 415 9.30 -0.77 -16.30
CA ASN A 415 8.97 -0.20 -14.99
C ASN A 415 7.49 0.23 -14.89
N ILE A 416 6.88 0.72 -15.99
CA ILE A 416 5.43 0.95 -16.05
C ILE A 416 4.67 -0.34 -15.77
N HIS A 417 5.01 -1.43 -16.46
CA HIS A 417 4.37 -2.73 -16.24
C HIS A 417 4.56 -3.24 -14.82
N ARG A 418 5.75 -3.06 -14.24
CA ARG A 418 6.02 -3.44 -12.85
C ARG A 418 5.18 -2.61 -11.88
N ALA A 419 5.07 -1.30 -12.09
CA ALA A 419 4.25 -0.42 -11.27
C ALA A 419 2.76 -0.83 -11.33
N MET A 420 2.22 -1.12 -12.51
CA MET A 420 0.85 -1.62 -12.68
C MET A 420 0.61 -2.95 -11.94
N GLN A 421 1.54 -3.90 -12.04
CA GLN A 421 1.43 -5.22 -11.39
C GLN A 421 1.49 -5.11 -9.86
N THR A 422 2.36 -4.26 -9.32
CA THR A 422 2.59 -4.11 -7.87
C THR A 422 1.61 -3.18 -7.17
N SER A 423 0.86 -2.37 -7.92
CA SER A 423 -0.20 -1.49 -7.43
C SER A 423 -1.36 -2.29 -6.80
N ARG A 424 -2.01 -1.71 -5.78
CA ARG A 424 -3.13 -2.32 -5.04
C ARG A 424 -4.47 -1.60 -5.26
N GLY A 425 -4.45 -0.44 -5.91
CA GLY A 425 -5.64 0.33 -6.22
C GLY A 425 -6.50 -0.33 -7.29
N GLU A 426 -7.81 -0.11 -7.22
CA GLU A 426 -8.74 -0.46 -8.29
C GLU A 426 -8.39 0.28 -9.59
N TYR A 427 -7.93 1.51 -9.42
CA TYR A 427 -7.39 2.36 -10.48
C TYR A 427 -5.93 2.66 -10.23
N VAL A 428 -5.16 2.81 -11.29
CA VAL A 428 -3.73 3.14 -11.22
C VAL A 428 -3.44 4.35 -12.10
N LEU A 429 -2.82 5.35 -11.50
CA LEU A 429 -2.20 6.48 -12.15
C LEU A 429 -0.69 6.26 -12.15
N ILE A 430 -0.08 6.13 -13.31
CA ILE A 430 1.37 6.13 -13.43
C ILE A 430 1.85 7.58 -13.54
N ALA A 431 2.62 8.02 -12.56
CA ALA A 431 3.16 9.37 -12.50
C ALA A 431 4.64 9.39 -12.87
N GLY A 432 5.02 10.32 -13.76
CA GLY A 432 6.41 10.71 -13.95
C GLY A 432 6.95 11.36 -12.67
N ASP A 433 8.24 11.18 -12.40
CA ASP A 433 8.89 11.80 -11.23
C ASP A 433 9.08 13.33 -11.37
N ASP A 434 8.84 13.86 -12.56
CA ASP A 434 8.94 15.28 -12.94
C ASP A 434 7.59 15.96 -13.24
N ASP A 435 6.47 15.26 -13.04
CA ASP A 435 5.13 15.83 -13.16
C ASP A 435 4.62 16.33 -11.79
N TYR A 436 4.28 17.59 -11.69
CA TYR A 436 3.90 18.24 -10.44
C TYR A 436 2.40 18.49 -10.34
N PHE A 437 1.73 17.80 -9.43
CA PHE A 437 0.29 17.99 -9.21
C PHE A 437 0.00 19.32 -8.53
N CYS A 438 -0.96 20.08 -9.09
CA CYS A 438 -1.52 21.26 -8.45
C CYS A 438 -2.27 20.91 -7.16
N ASP A 439 -2.36 21.86 -6.22
CA ASP A 439 -3.13 21.68 -5.00
C ASP A 439 -4.61 21.41 -5.30
N GLY A 440 -5.17 20.40 -4.67
CA GLY A 440 -6.55 19.97 -4.86
C GLY A 440 -6.78 19.06 -6.08
N ALA A 441 -5.81 18.87 -6.98
CA ALA A 441 -5.95 18.04 -8.17
C ALA A 441 -6.39 16.61 -7.84
N LEU A 442 -5.79 16.00 -6.82
CA LEU A 442 -6.11 14.63 -6.40
C LEU A 442 -7.51 14.50 -5.79
N HIS A 443 -8.02 15.53 -5.12
CA HIS A 443 -9.40 15.52 -4.61
C HIS A 443 -10.42 15.52 -5.75
N VAL A 444 -10.21 16.36 -6.77
CA VAL A 444 -11.05 16.39 -7.98
C VAL A 444 -11.05 15.05 -8.68
N LEU A 445 -9.86 14.44 -8.85
CA LEU A 445 -9.72 13.12 -9.46
C LEU A 445 -10.48 12.06 -8.67
N LEU A 446 -10.27 11.96 -7.36
CA LEU A 446 -10.91 10.97 -6.50
C LEU A 446 -12.42 11.10 -6.48
N ASP A 447 -12.94 12.33 -6.39
CA ASP A 447 -14.39 12.57 -6.43
C ASP A 447 -14.99 12.18 -7.78
N THR A 448 -14.26 12.41 -8.87
CA THR A 448 -14.71 12.02 -10.20
C THR A 448 -14.68 10.49 -10.37
N ILE A 449 -13.63 9.81 -9.88
CA ILE A 449 -13.57 8.33 -9.88
C ILE A 449 -14.74 7.75 -9.08
N ARG A 450 -15.01 8.27 -7.88
CA ARG A 450 -16.14 7.79 -7.05
C ARG A 450 -17.49 7.92 -7.73
N LYS A 451 -17.72 9.04 -8.43
CA LYS A 451 -18.98 9.31 -9.15
C LYS A 451 -19.17 8.46 -10.40
N ASN A 452 -18.08 8.09 -11.05
CA ASN A 452 -18.06 7.33 -12.29
C ASN A 452 -17.32 5.98 -12.12
N ARG A 453 -17.40 5.40 -10.92
CA ARG A 453 -16.77 4.12 -10.61
C ARG A 453 -17.30 3.05 -11.55
N GLY A 454 -16.37 2.33 -12.20
CA GLY A 454 -16.69 1.37 -13.25
C GLY A 454 -16.27 1.80 -14.64
N ASP A 455 -15.98 3.07 -14.89
CA ASP A 455 -15.35 3.50 -16.15
C ASP A 455 -13.96 2.88 -16.28
N ALA A 456 -13.58 2.52 -17.49
CA ALA A 456 -12.32 1.85 -17.79
C ALA A 456 -11.11 2.77 -17.64
N LEU A 457 -11.28 4.03 -18.03
CA LEU A 457 -10.24 5.05 -18.06
C LEU A 457 -10.76 6.39 -17.51
N PHE A 458 -9.86 7.11 -16.83
CA PHE A 458 -10.01 8.53 -16.56
C PHE A 458 -8.83 9.28 -17.20
N TYR A 459 -9.08 10.44 -17.76
CA TYR A 459 -8.05 11.28 -18.34
C TYR A 459 -8.12 12.71 -17.79
N MET A 460 -7.01 13.21 -17.25
CA MET A 460 -6.88 14.58 -16.74
C MET A 460 -6.38 15.51 -17.83
N ALA A 461 -7.29 16.13 -18.57
CA ALA A 461 -6.94 17.08 -19.63
C ALA A 461 -6.56 18.43 -19.01
N GLN A 462 -5.30 18.84 -19.22
CA GLN A 462 -4.81 20.14 -18.75
C GLN A 462 -5.49 21.27 -19.53
N ASN A 463 -6.34 22.01 -18.85
CA ASN A 463 -7.05 23.16 -19.42
C ASN A 463 -7.29 24.20 -18.30
N PRO A 464 -6.82 25.46 -18.45
CA PRO A 464 -7.01 26.49 -17.43
C PRO A 464 -8.47 26.99 -17.27
N THR A 465 -9.40 26.43 -18.03
CA THR A 465 -10.85 26.76 -17.94
C THR A 465 -11.50 26.15 -16.68
N PRO A 466 -12.71 26.60 -16.30
CA PRO A 466 -13.45 25.94 -15.22
C PRO A 466 -13.58 24.45 -15.43
N LEU A 467 -13.54 23.70 -14.33
CA LEU A 467 -13.64 22.24 -14.29
C LEU A 467 -14.83 21.74 -15.12
N LYS A 468 -14.57 20.84 -16.06
CA LYS A 468 -15.58 20.15 -16.85
C LYS A 468 -15.32 18.64 -16.79
N VAL A 469 -16.38 17.87 -16.75
CA VAL A 469 -16.33 16.41 -16.79
C VAL A 469 -17.13 15.93 -17.99
N HIS A 470 -16.50 15.17 -18.85
CA HIS A 470 -17.10 14.54 -20.02
C HIS A 470 -17.00 13.03 -19.90
N ARG A 471 -18.13 12.34 -19.95
CA ARG A 471 -18.19 10.87 -19.98
C ARG A 471 -18.54 10.42 -21.40
N GLY A 472 -17.81 9.46 -21.92
CA GLY A 472 -17.98 8.91 -23.25
C GLY A 472 -17.79 7.41 -23.29
N ALA A 473 -17.92 6.81 -24.49
CA ALA A 473 -17.75 5.38 -24.66
C ALA A 473 -17.10 5.03 -26.01
N GLY A 474 -16.17 4.08 -25.97
CA GLY A 474 -15.49 3.52 -27.13
C GLY A 474 -14.25 4.27 -27.59
N ALA A 475 -13.36 3.52 -28.22
CA ALA A 475 -12.05 4.02 -28.65
C ALA A 475 -12.15 5.16 -29.70
N LEU A 476 -13.13 5.11 -30.59
CA LEU A 476 -13.28 6.16 -31.62
C LEU A 476 -13.63 7.52 -31.01
N GLU A 477 -14.56 7.56 -30.03
CA GLU A 477 -14.88 8.81 -29.34
C GLU A 477 -13.69 9.29 -28.49
N TYR A 478 -12.99 8.36 -27.82
CA TYR A 478 -11.81 8.67 -27.01
C TYR A 478 -10.71 9.33 -27.87
N ILE A 479 -10.38 8.74 -29.04
CA ILE A 479 -9.45 9.29 -29.99
C ILE A 479 -9.93 10.66 -30.50
N ALA A 480 -11.20 10.80 -30.86
CA ALA A 480 -11.75 12.06 -31.33
C ALA A 480 -11.63 13.20 -30.32
N LYS A 481 -11.76 12.88 -29.04
CA LYS A 481 -11.65 13.85 -27.93
C LYS A 481 -10.19 14.19 -27.59
N LEU A 482 -9.34 13.20 -27.40
CA LEU A 482 -7.99 13.38 -26.88
C LEU A 482 -6.93 13.45 -27.98
N GLY A 483 -7.02 12.58 -29.02
CA GLY A 483 -5.99 12.44 -30.03
C GLY A 483 -4.62 12.20 -29.42
N TYR A 484 -3.63 12.93 -29.91
CA TYR A 484 -2.24 12.81 -29.44
C TYR A 484 -2.08 13.08 -27.93
N ALA A 485 -3.02 13.74 -27.27
CA ALA A 485 -2.93 13.98 -25.82
C ALA A 485 -2.90 12.66 -25.02
N MET A 486 -3.47 11.57 -25.57
CA MET A 486 -3.40 10.23 -24.94
C MET A 486 -1.96 9.68 -24.81
N THR A 487 -0.97 10.32 -25.41
CA THR A 487 0.45 9.96 -25.23
C THR A 487 1.02 10.39 -23.88
N TRP A 488 0.36 11.30 -23.17
CA TRP A 488 0.83 11.77 -21.86
C TRP A 488 0.45 10.78 -20.76
N LEU A 489 1.45 10.06 -20.26
CA LEU A 489 1.27 8.95 -19.31
C LEU A 489 0.64 9.39 -17.98
N THR A 490 1.14 10.48 -17.38
CA THR A 490 0.68 10.96 -16.06
C THR A 490 -0.76 11.49 -16.07
N ALA A 491 -1.31 11.79 -17.25
CA ALA A 491 -2.69 12.23 -17.37
C ALA A 491 -3.72 11.09 -17.32
N VAL A 492 -3.27 9.84 -17.43
CA VAL A 492 -4.14 8.67 -17.59
C VAL A 492 -4.26 7.87 -16.30
N VAL A 493 -5.48 7.56 -15.90
CA VAL A 493 -5.80 6.62 -14.84
C VAL A 493 -6.48 5.40 -15.45
N MET A 494 -5.93 4.24 -15.24
CA MET A 494 -6.39 2.97 -15.82
C MET A 494 -7.02 2.07 -14.76
N GLN A 495 -8.13 1.41 -15.08
CA GLN A 495 -8.66 0.37 -14.23
C GLN A 495 -7.71 -0.83 -14.24
N ARG A 496 -7.17 -1.18 -13.08
CA ARG A 496 -6.09 -2.16 -12.92
C ARG A 496 -6.46 -3.56 -13.44
N ASP A 497 -7.66 -4.03 -13.15
CA ASP A 497 -8.08 -5.39 -13.54
C ASP A 497 -8.23 -5.50 -15.07
N LEU A 498 -8.67 -4.44 -15.76
CA LEU A 498 -8.71 -4.39 -17.22
C LEU A 498 -7.29 -4.39 -17.83
N TYR A 499 -6.36 -3.66 -17.21
CA TYR A 499 -4.95 -3.72 -17.61
C TYR A 499 -4.40 -5.15 -17.47
N LEU A 500 -4.64 -5.82 -16.34
CA LEU A 500 -4.19 -7.21 -16.11
C LEU A 500 -4.85 -8.20 -17.08
N GLY A 501 -5.99 -7.85 -17.66
CA GLY A 501 -6.69 -8.63 -18.71
C GLY A 501 -6.13 -8.44 -20.12
N VAL A 502 -5.20 -7.50 -20.35
CA VAL A 502 -4.54 -7.33 -21.66
C VAL A 502 -3.61 -8.51 -21.92
N LYS A 503 -3.83 -9.21 -23.03
CA LYS A 503 -3.09 -10.47 -23.33
C LYS A 503 -1.60 -10.25 -23.59
N GLU A 504 -1.24 -9.19 -24.30
CA GLU A 504 0.14 -8.88 -24.68
C GLU A 504 0.48 -7.43 -24.29
N PRO A 505 0.55 -7.12 -22.99
CA PRO A 505 0.72 -5.73 -22.54
C PRO A 505 2.03 -5.08 -23.02
N GLN A 506 3.05 -5.89 -23.34
CA GLN A 506 4.39 -5.44 -23.77
C GLN A 506 4.54 -5.29 -25.30
N LYS A 507 3.47 -5.52 -26.07
CA LYS A 507 3.53 -5.60 -27.54
C LYS A 507 4.15 -4.37 -28.22
N TYR A 508 4.03 -3.19 -27.60
CA TYR A 508 4.51 -1.90 -28.15
C TYR A 508 5.53 -1.21 -27.23
N ASP A 509 6.26 -1.96 -26.39
CA ASP A 509 7.28 -1.38 -25.50
C ASP A 509 8.42 -0.72 -26.28
N ASP A 510 8.83 -1.30 -27.42
CA ASP A 510 9.87 -0.79 -28.30
C ASP A 510 9.51 0.53 -28.98
N THR A 511 8.22 0.90 -28.98
CA THR A 511 7.73 2.14 -29.60
C THR A 511 7.82 3.37 -28.69
N ARG A 512 8.15 3.21 -27.42
CA ARG A 512 8.07 4.21 -26.34
C ARG A 512 6.66 4.76 -26.10
N MET A 513 5.63 4.09 -26.60
CA MET A 513 4.23 4.49 -26.47
C MET A 513 3.31 3.34 -25.99
N PRO A 514 3.74 2.47 -25.07
CA PRO A 514 2.89 1.38 -24.59
C PRO A 514 1.58 1.90 -23.99
N GLN A 515 1.58 3.10 -23.37
CA GLN A 515 0.39 3.71 -22.79
C GLN A 515 -0.73 3.97 -23.80
N VAL A 516 -0.41 4.30 -25.04
CA VAL A 516 -1.42 4.50 -26.10
C VAL A 516 -2.10 3.17 -26.43
N TYR A 517 -1.30 2.13 -26.66
CA TYR A 517 -1.78 0.78 -26.91
C TYR A 517 -2.64 0.26 -25.74
N LEU A 518 -2.15 0.39 -24.52
CA LEU A 518 -2.84 -0.11 -23.32
C LEU A 518 -4.21 0.55 -23.13
N GLN A 519 -4.33 1.87 -23.33
CA GLN A 519 -5.61 2.57 -23.26
C GLN A 519 -6.61 2.00 -24.26
N LEU A 520 -6.18 1.76 -25.52
CA LEU A 520 -7.05 1.23 -26.57
C LEU A 520 -7.47 -0.23 -26.29
N GLU A 521 -6.58 -1.09 -25.79
CA GLU A 521 -6.90 -2.46 -25.40
C GLU A 521 -7.83 -2.54 -24.18
N ILE A 522 -7.68 -1.63 -23.24
CA ILE A 522 -8.56 -1.49 -22.08
C ILE A 522 -9.97 -1.10 -22.54
N LEU A 523 -10.09 -0.12 -23.48
CA LEU A 523 -11.38 0.31 -24.03
C LEU A 523 -12.09 -0.76 -24.86
N LYS A 524 -11.39 -1.77 -25.39
CA LYS A 524 -12.00 -2.94 -26.04
C LYS A 524 -12.68 -3.87 -25.02
N GLN A 525 -12.17 -3.95 -23.80
CA GLN A 525 -12.73 -4.77 -22.75
C GLN A 525 -13.91 -4.07 -22.06
N ARG A 526 -13.81 -2.74 -21.88
CA ARG A 526 -14.86 -1.89 -21.30
C ARG A 526 -14.80 -0.50 -21.96
N ALA A 527 -15.91 -0.09 -22.55
CA ALA A 527 -15.95 1.06 -23.43
C ALA A 527 -15.99 2.42 -22.70
N GLU A 528 -16.53 2.47 -21.48
CA GLU A 528 -16.79 3.72 -20.76
C GLU A 528 -15.51 4.38 -20.27
N PHE A 529 -15.43 5.71 -20.48
CA PHE A 529 -14.34 6.55 -20.03
C PHE A 529 -14.84 7.93 -19.56
N THR A 530 -14.03 8.57 -18.71
CA THR A 530 -14.27 9.95 -18.27
C THR A 530 -13.07 10.83 -18.54
N ILE A 531 -13.28 11.99 -19.16
CA ILE A 531 -12.29 13.06 -19.34
C ILE A 531 -12.61 14.18 -18.36
N ILE A 532 -11.62 14.63 -17.62
CA ILE A 532 -11.72 15.71 -16.66
C ILE A 532 -10.86 16.87 -17.18
N GLU A 533 -11.48 17.95 -17.61
CA GLU A 533 -10.78 19.17 -18.03
C GLU A 533 -10.60 20.10 -16.83
N GLY A 534 -9.38 20.53 -16.56
CA GLY A 534 -9.04 21.40 -15.45
C GLY A 534 -7.54 21.67 -15.36
N GLN A 535 -7.12 22.40 -14.32
CA GLN A 535 -5.73 22.61 -14.02
C GLN A 535 -5.24 21.56 -13.00
N PHE A 536 -4.56 20.53 -13.50
CA PHE A 536 -4.10 19.40 -12.67
C PHE A 536 -2.60 19.44 -12.39
N PHE A 537 -1.83 19.98 -13.33
CA PHE A 537 -0.38 19.96 -13.28
C PHE A 537 0.19 21.38 -13.33
N ALA A 538 1.20 21.62 -12.51
CA ALA A 538 1.98 22.85 -12.55
C ALA A 538 3.14 22.67 -13.55
N GLU A 539 3.61 23.77 -14.15
CA GLU A 539 4.83 23.75 -14.95
C GLU A 539 6.01 23.32 -14.05
N GLY A 540 6.72 22.28 -14.47
CA GLY A 540 7.91 21.80 -13.78
C GLY A 540 9.05 22.80 -13.94
N THR A 541 9.84 22.99 -12.89
CA THR A 541 11.03 23.83 -12.92
C THR A 541 12.25 23.12 -13.53
N GLY A 542 12.10 21.82 -13.89
CA GLY A 542 13.16 21.00 -14.43
C GLY A 542 13.32 21.20 -15.95
N ASN A 543 14.53 21.44 -16.42
CA ASN A 543 14.89 21.15 -17.80
C ASN A 543 14.69 19.65 -18.00
N HIS A 544 13.60 19.30 -18.69
CA HIS A 544 13.39 17.92 -19.12
C HIS A 544 14.51 17.60 -20.11
N GLU A 545 15.51 16.85 -19.69
CA GLU A 545 16.46 16.25 -20.62
C GLU A 545 15.73 15.11 -21.33
N PRO A 546 15.27 15.32 -22.57
CA PRO A 546 14.66 14.26 -23.35
C PRO A 546 15.73 13.21 -23.63
N ALA A 547 15.40 11.97 -23.42
CA ALA A 547 16.34 10.86 -23.55
C ALA A 547 16.59 10.52 -25.04
N GLY A 548 17.39 11.30 -25.78
CA GLY A 548 18.06 10.96 -27.04
C GLY A 548 17.33 10.05 -28.03
N TYR A 549 16.05 10.30 -28.36
CA TYR A 549 15.28 9.49 -29.30
C TYR A 549 14.81 10.31 -30.53
N ASN A 550 14.38 9.60 -31.57
CA ASN A 550 13.84 10.22 -32.77
C ASN A 550 12.40 10.67 -32.54
N PHE A 551 12.18 11.99 -32.45
CA PHE A 551 10.88 12.59 -32.17
C PHE A 551 9.82 12.25 -33.22
N ALA A 552 10.19 12.33 -34.53
CA ALA A 552 9.24 12.03 -35.61
C ALA A 552 8.87 10.55 -35.67
N GLU A 553 9.81 9.66 -35.39
CA GLU A 553 9.54 8.23 -35.33
C GLU A 553 8.57 7.89 -34.20
N VAL A 554 8.79 8.43 -33.01
CA VAL A 554 7.94 8.17 -31.84
C VAL A 554 6.55 8.77 -32.02
N PHE A 555 6.44 10.08 -32.30
CA PHE A 555 5.17 10.79 -32.25
C PHE A 555 4.39 10.82 -33.59
N ILE A 556 4.99 10.49 -34.71
CA ILE A 556 4.26 10.35 -35.98
C ILE A 556 4.09 8.87 -36.32
N LYS A 557 5.21 8.17 -36.55
CA LYS A 557 5.18 6.79 -37.03
C LYS A 557 4.54 5.88 -36.00
N ASN A 558 5.13 5.75 -34.79
CA ASN A 558 4.69 4.78 -33.80
C ASN A 558 3.27 5.08 -33.29
N TYR A 559 2.92 6.36 -33.09
CA TYR A 559 1.59 6.77 -32.70
C TYR A 559 0.52 6.37 -33.74
N LEU A 560 0.72 6.71 -35.01
CA LEU A 560 -0.23 6.39 -36.08
C LEU A 560 -0.30 4.87 -36.36
N ASP A 561 0.82 4.16 -36.29
CA ASP A 561 0.85 2.71 -36.42
C ASP A 561 0.02 2.01 -35.33
N ILE A 562 0.17 2.44 -34.06
CA ILE A 562 -0.63 1.91 -32.96
C ILE A 562 -2.13 2.17 -33.15
N LEU A 563 -2.50 3.42 -33.51
CA LEU A 563 -3.89 3.75 -33.78
C LEU A 563 -4.50 2.86 -34.86
N THR A 564 -3.80 2.72 -35.99
CA THR A 564 -4.27 1.95 -37.17
C THR A 564 -4.34 0.46 -36.85
N ALA A 565 -3.40 -0.06 -36.06
CA ALA A 565 -3.39 -1.48 -35.70
C ALA A 565 -4.44 -1.85 -34.65
N CYS A 566 -4.81 -0.91 -33.79
CA CYS A 566 -5.72 -1.20 -32.67
C CYS A 566 -7.18 -0.87 -32.94
N VAL A 567 -7.47 0.11 -33.79
CA VAL A 567 -8.82 0.62 -34.02
C VAL A 567 -9.08 0.81 -35.50
N ASP A 568 -10.23 0.36 -35.98
CA ASP A 568 -10.71 0.67 -37.34
C ASP A 568 -11.27 2.10 -37.37
N ILE A 569 -10.38 3.07 -37.71
CA ILE A 569 -10.70 4.49 -37.68
C ILE A 569 -11.21 4.92 -39.05
N PRO A 570 -12.41 5.52 -39.14
CA PRO A 570 -12.90 6.07 -40.43
C PRO A 570 -11.92 7.03 -41.07
N PRO A 571 -11.73 7.00 -42.40
CA PRO A 571 -10.75 7.83 -43.10
C PRO A 571 -10.83 9.33 -42.78
N GLU A 572 -12.04 9.87 -42.73
CA GLU A 572 -12.26 11.28 -42.35
C GLU A 572 -11.81 11.63 -40.95
N GLN A 573 -11.99 10.70 -40.01
CA GLN A 573 -11.52 10.88 -38.61
C GLN A 573 -10.00 10.77 -38.54
N MET A 574 -9.38 9.84 -39.24
CA MET A 574 -7.94 9.71 -39.36
C MET A 574 -7.28 10.96 -39.97
N THR A 575 -7.85 11.50 -41.03
CA THR A 575 -7.38 12.77 -41.64
C THR A 575 -7.45 13.94 -40.64
N ARG A 576 -8.55 14.02 -39.85
CA ARG A 576 -8.65 15.05 -38.78
C ARG A 576 -7.61 14.84 -37.68
N GLU A 577 -7.36 13.60 -37.28
CA GLU A 577 -6.37 13.29 -36.25
C GLU A 577 -4.95 13.60 -36.72
N LYS A 578 -4.59 13.21 -37.92
CA LYS A 578 -3.30 13.54 -38.55
C LYS A 578 -3.10 15.05 -38.60
N LYS A 579 -4.13 15.82 -39.02
CA LYS A 579 -4.08 17.27 -39.08
C LYS A 579 -3.83 17.88 -37.68
N ARG A 580 -4.61 17.44 -36.66
CA ARG A 580 -4.47 17.87 -35.27
C ARG A 580 -3.07 17.56 -34.72
N LEU A 581 -2.55 16.38 -35.00
CA LEU A 581 -1.20 15.97 -34.59
C LEU A 581 -0.14 16.93 -35.12
N MET A 582 -0.21 17.28 -36.41
CA MET A 582 0.73 18.23 -37.03
C MET A 582 0.64 19.63 -36.41
N GLU A 583 -0.58 20.19 -36.36
CA GLU A 583 -0.80 21.57 -35.93
C GLU A 583 -0.51 21.80 -34.45
N GLN A 584 -0.96 20.87 -33.60
CA GLN A 584 -0.95 21.08 -32.14
C GLN A 584 0.27 20.47 -31.45
N MET A 585 0.97 19.53 -32.09
CA MET A 585 2.12 18.87 -31.48
C MET A 585 3.38 18.99 -32.36
N ILE A 586 3.38 18.45 -33.56
CA ILE A 586 4.63 18.31 -34.33
C ILE A 586 5.24 19.67 -34.69
N PHE A 587 4.48 20.60 -35.21
CA PHE A 587 5.00 21.91 -35.57
C PHE A 587 5.54 22.70 -34.37
N PRO A 588 4.81 22.81 -33.21
CA PRO A 588 5.33 23.49 -32.03
C PRO A 588 6.59 22.82 -31.45
N TRP A 589 6.62 21.48 -31.43
CA TRP A 589 7.76 20.76 -30.89
C TRP A 589 9.00 20.83 -31.79
N CYS A 590 8.87 20.78 -33.10
CA CYS A 590 10.01 21.00 -34.02
C CYS A 590 10.67 22.37 -33.76
N GLU A 591 9.88 23.40 -33.54
CA GLU A 591 10.39 24.74 -33.20
C GLU A 591 11.07 24.75 -31.82
N LYS A 592 10.42 24.14 -30.81
CA LYS A 592 10.96 24.04 -29.46
C LYS A 592 12.28 23.27 -29.40
N ILE A 593 12.34 22.08 -30.03
CA ILE A 593 13.54 21.24 -30.12
C ILE A 593 14.72 22.05 -30.63
N LYS A 594 14.48 22.85 -31.63
CA LYS A 594 15.53 23.66 -32.27
C LYS A 594 15.94 24.87 -31.41
N LYS A 595 14.94 25.62 -30.89
CA LYS A 595 15.17 26.81 -30.09
C LYS A 595 15.88 26.52 -28.78
N GLU A 596 15.48 25.44 -28.10
CA GLU A 596 16.00 25.03 -26.79
C GLU A 596 17.13 24.01 -26.89
N GLN A 597 17.53 23.60 -28.10
CA GLN A 597 18.58 22.60 -28.38
C GLN A 597 18.36 21.29 -27.57
N LEU A 598 17.11 20.81 -27.54
CA LEU A 598 16.75 19.61 -26.84
C LEU A 598 17.45 18.38 -27.46
N ASP A 599 17.81 17.39 -26.60
CA ASP A 599 18.41 16.11 -27.04
C ASP A 599 17.35 15.19 -27.70
N LEU A 600 16.72 15.68 -28.78
CA LEU A 600 15.73 14.98 -29.60
C LEU A 600 16.14 15.05 -31.08
N SER A 601 16.16 13.89 -31.74
CA SER A 601 16.49 13.82 -33.15
C SER A 601 15.25 14.09 -34.05
N LEU A 602 15.43 14.92 -35.07
CA LEU A 602 14.47 15.12 -36.14
C LEU A 602 14.91 14.41 -37.45
N ALA A 603 15.88 13.49 -37.35
CA ALA A 603 16.39 12.74 -38.49
C ALA A 603 15.27 11.96 -39.20
N GLY A 604 15.22 12.04 -40.54
CA GLY A 604 14.21 11.33 -41.35
C GLY A 604 12.79 11.88 -41.24
N ILE A 605 12.55 13.05 -40.63
CA ILE A 605 11.20 13.60 -40.46
C ILE A 605 10.46 13.79 -41.79
N PHE A 606 11.17 14.20 -42.84
CA PHE A 606 10.56 14.42 -44.19
C PHE A 606 10.15 13.10 -44.85
N GLU A 607 10.93 12.03 -44.67
CA GLU A 607 10.62 10.69 -45.13
C GLU A 607 9.39 10.14 -44.36
N ILE A 608 9.38 10.23 -43.05
CA ILE A 608 8.26 9.79 -42.22
C ILE A 608 6.98 10.57 -42.59
N VAL A 609 7.07 11.89 -42.74
CA VAL A 609 5.92 12.71 -43.14
C VAL A 609 5.45 12.36 -44.56
N ARG A 610 6.36 12.08 -45.51
CA ARG A 610 5.95 11.59 -46.84
C ARG A 610 5.17 10.28 -46.75
N ASP A 611 5.64 9.34 -45.96
CA ASP A 611 5.06 8.00 -45.86
C ASP A 611 3.66 8.01 -45.17
N TYR A 612 3.46 8.85 -44.20
CA TYR A 612 2.20 8.92 -43.43
C TYR A 612 1.21 9.99 -43.91
N TYR A 613 1.69 11.05 -44.59
CA TYR A 613 0.87 12.20 -44.98
C TYR A 613 0.85 12.42 -46.50
N GLY A 614 1.63 11.66 -47.28
CA GLY A 614 1.77 11.89 -48.75
C GLY A 614 0.47 11.88 -49.54
N ASN A 615 -0.54 11.17 -49.03
CA ASN A 615 -1.88 11.11 -49.64
C ASN A 615 -2.87 12.15 -49.07
N GLU A 616 -2.47 12.93 -48.06
CA GLU A 616 -3.35 13.95 -47.49
C GLU A 616 -3.44 15.20 -48.37
N PRO A 617 -4.63 15.80 -48.50
CA PRO A 617 -4.81 16.96 -49.41
C PRO A 617 -3.98 18.19 -49.01
N TYR A 618 -3.54 18.27 -47.77
CA TYR A 618 -2.72 19.35 -47.20
C TYR A 618 -1.22 18.99 -47.07
N TYR A 619 -0.76 17.89 -47.69
CA TYR A 619 0.64 17.43 -47.58
C TYR A 619 1.67 18.49 -48.00
N ALA A 620 1.43 19.21 -49.14
CA ALA A 620 2.34 20.24 -49.62
C ALA A 620 2.51 21.38 -48.61
N GLN A 621 1.45 21.73 -47.88
CA GLN A 621 1.46 22.75 -46.82
C GLN A 621 2.24 22.27 -45.59
N VAL A 622 2.03 21.01 -45.18
CA VAL A 622 2.81 20.37 -44.08
C VAL A 622 4.31 20.45 -44.41
N VAL A 623 4.72 20.03 -45.59
CA VAL A 623 6.13 20.04 -45.99
C VAL A 623 6.71 21.46 -46.01
N SER A 624 5.93 22.45 -46.47
CA SER A 624 6.35 23.84 -46.47
C SER A 624 6.60 24.39 -45.06
N ILE A 625 5.66 24.14 -44.12
CA ILE A 625 5.78 24.58 -42.75
C ILE A 625 6.95 23.88 -42.05
N LEU A 626 7.13 22.58 -42.24
CA LEU A 626 8.25 21.84 -41.67
C LEU A 626 9.60 22.31 -42.15
N LYS A 627 9.74 22.61 -43.47
CA LYS A 627 10.97 23.19 -44.01
C LYS A 627 11.33 24.50 -43.32
N ASP A 628 10.33 25.34 -43.08
CA ASP A 628 10.51 26.63 -42.42
C ASP A 628 10.97 26.45 -40.97
N ARG A 629 10.36 25.52 -40.24
CA ARG A 629 10.65 25.26 -38.82
C ARG A 629 11.89 24.39 -38.57
N VAL A 630 12.24 23.48 -39.46
CA VAL A 630 13.36 22.55 -39.31
C VAL A 630 14.64 23.03 -40.00
N LEU A 631 14.55 23.68 -41.16
CA LEU A 631 15.72 24.00 -42.00
C LEU A 631 16.21 25.45 -41.88
N LYS A 632 15.36 26.44 -41.52
CA LYS A 632 15.85 27.81 -41.34
C LYS A 632 16.72 27.92 -40.10
N SER A 633 17.92 28.48 -40.25
CA SER A 633 18.83 28.78 -39.13
C SER A 633 18.31 29.93 -38.28
N SER A 634 18.71 29.95 -37.00
CA SER A 634 18.32 30.93 -35.98
C SER A 634 18.82 32.38 -36.17
N ASP A 635 19.26 32.75 -37.37
CA ASP A 635 19.94 34.02 -37.66
C ASP A 635 19.02 35.14 -38.22
N HIS A 636 17.74 35.16 -37.82
CA HIS A 636 16.88 36.32 -38.07
C HIS A 636 15.87 36.55 -36.93
N GLU A 637 16.36 37.02 -35.78
CA GLU A 637 15.57 37.87 -34.90
C GLU A 637 15.92 39.34 -35.27
N ASP A 638 15.17 39.93 -36.18
CA ASP A 638 14.63 41.28 -36.11
C ASP A 638 13.91 41.60 -37.45
N SER A 639 12.69 42.03 -37.32
CA SER A 639 11.78 42.47 -38.38
C SER A 639 10.92 41.39 -39.02
N ARG A 640 9.78 41.07 -38.42
CA ARG A 640 8.49 40.97 -39.14
C ARG A 640 7.32 40.93 -38.14
N THR A 641 6.52 41.96 -38.23
CA THR A 641 5.16 42.08 -37.70
C THR A 641 4.28 40.94 -38.21
N GLY A 642 3.56 40.34 -37.23
CA GLY A 642 2.41 39.49 -37.29
C GLY A 642 1.74 39.18 -38.64
N GLU A 643 1.98 38.00 -39.14
CA GLU A 643 1.00 37.20 -39.83
C GLU A 643 1.26 35.75 -39.43
N SER A 644 0.40 35.18 -38.60
CA SER A 644 0.33 33.76 -38.35
C SER A 644 -0.07 33.07 -39.64
N PRO A 645 0.62 32.01 -40.11
CA PRO A 645 0.16 31.27 -41.28
C PRO A 645 -1.23 30.72 -41.01
N ALA A 646 -2.09 30.77 -42.01
CA ALA A 646 -3.45 30.24 -41.93
C ALA A 646 -3.43 28.77 -41.45
N PRO A 647 -4.40 28.33 -40.62
CA PRO A 647 -4.52 26.95 -40.18
C PRO A 647 -4.70 26.01 -41.38
N LEU A 648 -4.20 24.76 -41.23
CA LEU A 648 -4.31 23.68 -42.24
C LEU A 648 -5.75 23.28 -42.57
#